data_0e45ea9436671b6edb2858da26dde5c8
#
_entry.id   0e45ea9436671b6edb2858da26dde5c8
#
_cell.length_a   1.000
_cell.length_b   1.000
_cell.length_c   1.000
_cell.angle_alpha   90.00
_cell.angle_beta   90.00
_cell.angle_gamma   90.00
#
_symmetry.space_group_name_H-M   'P 1'
#
loop_
_entity.id
_entity.type
_entity.pdbx_description
1 polymer ?
#
loop_
_entity_poly.entity_id
_entity_poly.type
_entity_poly.pdbx_seq_one_letter_code
_entity_poly.pdbx_strand_id
1 'polypeptide(L)'
;MNKFVKNVALYVLLIIIAVSIFNTFVHPQEKHSEITYSDFISQVEKKNVDSVTMTNNSISGKLKDGSEFATYAPDNDVQLLPKLSEGGVIITAKPPEQPSWWMNLLSSLLPIIILVGVWFWIMNQTQGGGGRVMSFGKSRAKMTAEGQVHVNFSDVAGEDEAKEELSEVVDFLKNPGRYTAIGAKIPKGVLLVGPPGTGKTLLAKAVAGEARVPFFSISGSDFVEMFVGVGASRVRDLFAQAKKNAPCIVFIDEIDAVGRQRGSGLGGGHDEREQTLNQLLVEMDGFGSNEGIITLAATNRPDILDPALLRPGRFDRRVVVGRPDLRGRLAILRVHAKNKPLEPDVDLNTIAKKVPGFTGADLANMLNEAALLAARQNRKTISMADLEEASEKVSYGPERKSHKVSDEERRITAYHESGHAIMATLLKDADPVHKVTIIPRGQAGGYTMMLPHEERSFITKSHLLAQLRVALGGRCAEKIIFNEISSGASGDLQQVTGILRKMIMEWGMSDRLGPMIFGEHQEQIFLGKQLGSERNYGETVATIIDEEMHKYLDEAYNDTMQTLMDNMPVLEAMAQALLEVETIDHKQVENLFKYHSLYAPGEESKKDDDEESPLPPMPKDEGPSPSLYSE
;
A
#
# COMPACT_ATOMS: atom_id res chain seq x y z
N MET A 1 16.57 5.20 24.39
CA MET A 1 17.94 4.70 24.70
C MET A 1 17.96 3.20 24.49
N ASN A 2 18.73 2.70 23.50
CA ASN A 2 18.75 1.28 23.12
C ASN A 2 19.13 0.38 24.31
N LYS A 3 18.46 -0.81 24.42
CA LYS A 3 18.78 -1.82 25.45
C LYS A 3 20.29 -2.13 25.54
N PHE A 4 21.00 -2.04 24.43
CA PHE A 4 22.44 -2.19 24.32
C PHE A 4 23.20 -1.13 25.12
N VAL A 5 22.87 0.16 24.99
CA VAL A 5 23.51 1.28 25.70
C VAL A 5 23.26 1.18 27.21
N LYS A 6 22.07 0.73 27.64
CA LYS A 6 21.77 0.48 29.06
C LYS A 6 22.65 -0.62 29.65
N ASN A 7 22.83 -1.72 28.94
CA ASN A 7 23.63 -2.85 29.41
C ASN A 7 25.11 -2.49 29.46
N VAL A 8 25.64 -1.79 28.46
CA VAL A 8 27.03 -1.32 28.46
C VAL A 8 27.27 -0.35 29.62
N ALA A 9 26.37 0.60 29.87
CA ALA A 9 26.46 1.53 30.98
C ALA A 9 26.42 0.81 32.34
N LEU A 10 25.60 -0.24 32.47
CA LEU A 10 25.53 -1.07 33.68
C LEU A 10 26.86 -1.81 33.95
N TYR A 11 27.46 -2.40 32.92
CA TYR A 11 28.75 -3.11 33.08
C TYR A 11 29.91 -2.16 33.38
N VAL A 12 29.96 -0.99 32.75
CA VAL A 12 30.95 0.05 33.08
C VAL A 12 30.78 0.50 34.53
N LEU A 13 29.57 0.71 35.00
CA LEU A 13 29.28 1.06 36.39
C LEU A 13 29.73 -0.04 37.35
N LEU A 14 29.49 -1.31 37.06
CA LEU A 14 29.91 -2.46 37.88
C LEU A 14 31.46 -2.55 37.95
N ILE A 15 32.15 -2.30 36.85
CA ILE A 15 33.62 -2.27 36.80
C ILE A 15 34.17 -1.12 37.67
N ILE A 16 33.59 0.08 37.58
CA ILE A 16 33.97 1.22 38.40
C ILE A 16 33.76 0.91 39.90
N ILE A 17 32.64 0.30 40.27
CA ILE A 17 32.33 -0.11 41.63
C ILE A 17 33.36 -1.16 42.11
N ALA A 18 33.63 -2.18 41.31
CA ALA A 18 34.62 -3.22 41.65
C ALA A 18 36.03 -2.67 41.85
N VAL A 19 36.47 -1.76 40.98
CA VAL A 19 37.77 -1.06 41.11
C VAL A 19 37.80 -0.17 42.36
N SER A 20 36.72 0.51 42.68
CA SER A 20 36.59 1.35 43.87
C SER A 20 36.65 0.52 45.16
N ILE A 21 35.93 -0.60 45.21
CA ILE A 21 35.96 -1.54 46.34
C ILE A 21 37.36 -2.13 46.49
N PHE A 22 38.01 -2.55 45.40
CA PHE A 22 39.33 -3.10 45.42
C PHE A 22 40.37 -2.09 45.98
N ASN A 23 40.32 -0.84 45.56
CA ASN A 23 41.20 0.22 46.08
C ASN A 23 40.99 0.48 47.58
N THR A 24 39.76 0.35 48.09
CA THR A 24 39.44 0.55 49.50
C THR A 24 39.98 -0.59 50.38
N PHE A 25 40.03 -1.81 49.86
CA PHE A 25 40.54 -2.97 50.61
C PHE A 25 42.06 -3.14 50.57
N VAL A 26 42.76 -2.59 49.57
CA VAL A 26 44.21 -2.75 49.37
C VAL A 26 45.04 -1.70 50.14
N HIS A 27 44.45 -0.58 50.54
CA HIS A 27 45.12 0.44 51.33
C HIS A 27 44.35 0.71 52.62
N PRO A 28 44.60 -0.04 53.70
CA PRO A 28 44.10 0.32 55.03
C PRO A 28 44.86 1.59 55.49
N GLN A 29 44.14 2.71 55.55
CA GLN A 29 44.68 3.93 56.17
C GLN A 29 44.80 3.70 57.65
N GLU A 30 46.02 3.54 58.14
CA GLU A 30 46.32 3.67 59.60
C GLU A 30 45.99 5.11 59.99
N LYS A 31 45.08 5.29 60.94
CA LYS A 31 44.73 6.64 61.45
C LYS A 31 45.81 7.15 62.42
N HIS A 32 46.84 7.72 61.90
CA HIS A 32 47.80 8.54 62.74
C HIS A 32 47.27 9.98 62.79
N SER A 33 47.37 10.61 63.94
CA SER A 33 47.05 12.03 64.05
C SER A 33 48.13 12.82 63.30
N GLU A 34 47.76 13.50 62.21
CA GLU A 34 48.66 14.35 61.45
C GLU A 34 48.92 15.62 62.27
N ILE A 35 50.21 15.91 62.58
CA ILE A 35 50.66 17.17 63.21
C ILE A 35 51.55 17.95 62.24
N THR A 36 51.50 19.27 62.34
CA THR A 36 52.38 20.10 61.48
C THR A 36 53.85 19.89 61.84
N TYR A 37 54.77 20.05 60.87
CA TYR A 37 56.22 19.91 61.09
C TYR A 37 56.70 20.85 62.16
N SER A 38 56.16 22.08 62.24
CA SER A 38 56.50 23.06 63.25
C SER A 38 56.12 22.63 64.69
N ASP A 39 54.88 22.00 64.79
CA ASP A 39 54.46 21.48 66.09
C ASP A 39 55.30 20.28 66.52
N PHE A 40 55.65 19.42 65.55
CA PHE A 40 56.55 18.30 65.80
C PHE A 40 57.88 18.78 66.35
N ILE A 41 58.56 19.78 65.76
CA ILE A 41 59.80 20.35 66.25
C ILE A 41 59.63 20.95 67.66
N SER A 42 58.52 21.65 67.92
CA SER A 42 58.19 22.17 69.25
C SER A 42 58.06 21.05 70.31
N GLN A 43 57.45 19.90 69.93
CA GLN A 43 57.36 18.74 70.82
C GLN A 43 58.71 18.06 71.06
N VAL A 44 59.57 18.03 70.03
CA VAL A 44 60.96 17.55 70.18
C VAL A 44 61.75 18.42 71.15
N GLU A 45 61.68 19.75 71.00
CA GLU A 45 62.38 20.73 71.90
C GLU A 45 61.86 20.63 73.36
N LYS A 46 60.58 20.34 73.55
CA LYS A 46 59.96 20.10 74.86
C LYS A 46 60.28 18.71 75.45
N LYS A 47 61.07 17.87 74.74
CA LYS A 47 61.43 16.50 75.09
C LYS A 47 60.18 15.58 75.29
N ASN A 48 59.14 15.83 74.53
CA ASN A 48 57.84 15.12 74.65
C ASN A 48 57.72 13.99 73.65
N VAL A 49 58.66 13.81 72.72
CA VAL A 49 58.66 12.72 71.73
C VAL A 49 59.48 11.56 72.31
N ASP A 50 58.90 10.32 72.20
CA ASP A 50 59.58 9.12 72.67
C ASP A 50 60.37 8.43 71.56
N SER A 51 59.74 8.13 70.47
CA SER A 51 60.39 7.47 69.34
C SER A 51 59.86 7.99 67.99
N VAL A 52 60.73 7.95 66.97
CA VAL A 52 60.46 8.40 65.61
C VAL A 52 60.89 7.36 64.59
N THR A 53 60.03 6.98 63.69
CA THR A 53 60.38 6.18 62.52
C THR A 53 60.39 7.09 61.27
N MET A 54 61.45 7.10 60.55
CA MET A 54 61.65 7.90 59.34
C MET A 54 61.62 6.96 58.12
N THR A 55 60.74 7.27 57.17
CA THR A 55 60.72 6.61 55.88
C THR A 55 60.67 7.67 54.77
N ASN A 56 61.82 7.93 54.14
CA ASN A 56 62.07 9.14 53.33
C ASN A 56 61.73 10.40 54.14
N ASN A 57 60.84 11.24 53.66
CA ASN A 57 60.44 12.50 54.31
C ASN A 57 59.23 12.33 55.25
N SER A 58 58.63 11.15 55.30
CA SER A 58 57.56 10.84 56.26
C SER A 58 58.12 10.43 57.59
N ILE A 59 57.67 11.11 58.63
CA ILE A 59 58.06 10.91 60.00
C ILE A 59 56.83 10.46 60.78
N SER A 60 56.82 9.24 61.27
CA SER A 60 55.84 8.75 62.19
C SER A 60 56.46 8.41 63.53
N GLY A 61 55.77 8.65 64.61
CA GLY A 61 56.35 8.42 65.94
C GLY A 61 55.32 8.38 67.05
N LYS A 62 55.85 8.21 68.27
CA LYS A 62 55.04 8.22 69.49
C LYS A 62 55.46 9.31 70.40
N LEU A 63 54.54 10.03 71.01
CA LEU A 63 54.73 10.96 72.06
C LEU A 63 54.82 10.20 73.43
N LYS A 64 55.39 10.80 74.43
CA LYS A 64 55.50 10.19 75.79
C LYS A 64 54.12 9.94 76.44
N ASP A 65 53.07 10.57 75.96
CA ASP A 65 51.67 10.29 76.40
C ASP A 65 51.02 9.07 75.71
N GLY A 66 51.77 8.40 74.82
CA GLY A 66 51.35 7.24 74.09
C GLY A 66 50.59 7.51 72.79
N SER A 67 50.36 8.76 72.43
CA SER A 67 49.69 9.12 71.18
C SER A 67 50.63 8.96 69.98
N GLU A 68 50.10 8.41 68.87
CA GLU A 68 50.84 8.24 67.62
C GLU A 68 50.62 9.46 66.73
N PHE A 69 51.68 9.94 66.08
CA PHE A 69 51.59 11.05 65.15
C PHE A 69 52.29 10.73 63.83
N ALA A 70 51.88 11.42 62.81
CA ALA A 70 52.57 11.44 61.52
C ALA A 70 52.77 12.90 61.05
N THR A 71 53.96 13.18 60.48
CA THR A 71 54.28 14.48 59.88
C THR A 71 55.23 14.28 58.71
N TYR A 72 55.46 15.33 57.94
CA TYR A 72 56.39 15.30 56.80
C TYR A 72 57.51 16.34 57.02
N ALA A 73 58.73 15.88 56.90
CA ALA A 73 59.88 16.78 56.92
C ALA A 73 60.09 17.49 55.59
N PRO A 74 60.44 18.76 55.54
CA PRO A 74 60.91 19.41 54.33
C PRO A 74 62.12 18.70 53.74
N ASP A 75 62.24 18.71 52.40
CA ASP A 75 63.43 18.14 51.74
C ASP A 75 64.72 18.81 52.20
N ASN A 76 65.74 18.02 52.57
CA ASN A 76 67.06 18.45 52.98
C ASN A 76 67.10 19.27 54.27
N ASP A 77 66.28 19.03 55.26
CA ASP A 77 66.45 19.64 56.58
C ASP A 77 67.65 19.01 57.34
N VAL A 78 68.82 19.65 57.21
CA VAL A 78 70.09 19.22 57.82
C VAL A 78 70.05 19.33 59.34
N GLN A 79 69.13 20.12 59.91
CA GLN A 79 69.07 20.36 61.37
C GLN A 79 68.16 19.37 62.10
N LEU A 80 67.40 18.61 61.42
CA LEU A 80 66.41 17.67 62.01
C LEU A 80 67.12 16.59 62.87
N LEU A 81 68.07 15.90 62.31
CA LEU A 81 68.80 14.82 63.03
C LEU A 81 69.52 15.28 64.27
N PRO A 82 70.28 16.41 64.26
CA PRO A 82 70.85 16.96 65.45
C PRO A 82 69.82 17.28 66.54
N LYS A 83 68.70 17.94 66.19
CA LYS A 83 67.66 18.29 67.15
C LYS A 83 66.98 17.08 67.76
N LEU A 84 66.77 16.03 66.99
CA LEU A 84 66.18 14.75 67.48
C LEU A 84 67.14 14.05 68.45
N SER A 85 68.48 14.10 68.17
CA SER A 85 69.51 13.52 69.04
C SER A 85 69.63 14.29 70.35
N GLU A 86 69.61 15.63 70.35
CA GLU A 86 69.62 16.49 71.53
C GLU A 86 68.33 16.31 72.37
N GLY A 87 67.22 16.03 71.72
CA GLY A 87 65.92 15.74 72.37
C GLY A 87 65.87 14.36 73.05
N GLY A 88 66.83 13.47 72.78
CA GLY A 88 66.92 12.12 73.32
C GLY A 88 65.83 11.15 72.70
N VAL A 89 65.44 11.40 71.45
CA VAL A 89 64.40 10.62 70.73
C VAL A 89 65.06 9.38 70.15
N ILE A 90 64.40 8.22 70.27
CA ILE A 90 64.82 6.98 69.58
C ILE A 90 64.47 7.06 68.08
N ILE A 91 65.53 7.08 67.23
CA ILE A 91 65.35 7.22 65.78
C ILE A 91 65.50 5.86 65.12
N THR A 92 64.43 5.43 64.36
CA THR A 92 64.45 4.23 63.54
C THR A 92 64.32 4.65 62.09
N ALA A 93 65.24 4.29 61.18
CA ALA A 93 65.12 4.51 59.74
C ALA A 93 64.64 3.21 59.06
N LYS A 94 63.52 3.28 58.29
CA LYS A 94 63.06 2.18 57.46
C LYS A 94 63.20 2.51 55.99
N PRO A 95 63.60 1.55 55.12
CA PRO A 95 63.61 1.77 53.70
C PRO A 95 62.12 1.86 53.17
N PRO A 96 61.89 2.60 52.09
CA PRO A 96 60.53 2.67 51.48
C PRO A 96 60.08 1.30 51.10
N GLU A 97 58.77 0.98 51.39
CA GLU A 97 58.13 -0.28 50.98
C GLU A 97 57.99 -0.29 49.45
N GLN A 98 58.77 -1.14 48.80
CA GLN A 98 58.58 -1.35 47.36
C GLN A 98 57.41 -2.31 47.13
N PRO A 99 56.42 -1.91 46.32
CA PRO A 99 55.31 -2.83 45.99
C PRO A 99 55.92 -4.07 45.36
N SER A 100 55.42 -5.22 45.75
CA SER A 100 55.83 -6.55 45.25
C SER A 100 55.77 -6.60 43.73
N TRP A 101 56.80 -7.10 43.05
CA TRP A 101 56.93 -7.18 41.60
C TRP A 101 55.69 -7.84 40.89
N TRP A 102 55.10 -8.80 41.59
CA TRP A 102 53.89 -9.49 41.07
C TRP A 102 52.65 -8.57 41.09
N MET A 103 52.56 -7.61 42.00
CA MET A 103 51.46 -6.65 42.07
C MET A 103 51.56 -5.62 40.93
N ASN A 104 52.77 -5.22 40.55
CA ASN A 104 53.00 -4.40 39.37
C ASN A 104 52.71 -5.16 38.06
N LEU A 105 53.02 -6.46 38.02
CA LEU A 105 52.70 -7.31 36.87
C LEU A 105 51.18 -7.51 36.76
N LEU A 106 50.48 -7.73 37.87
CA LEU A 106 49.02 -7.89 37.90
C LEU A 106 48.32 -6.60 37.47
N SER A 107 48.76 -5.45 37.98
CA SER A 107 48.17 -4.16 37.63
C SER A 107 48.35 -3.80 36.14
N SER A 108 49.42 -4.23 35.50
CA SER A 108 49.70 -4.01 34.06
C SER A 108 48.98 -5.03 33.16
N LEU A 109 48.77 -6.26 33.62
CA LEU A 109 48.08 -7.32 32.82
C LEU A 109 46.57 -7.27 32.93
N LEU A 110 46.03 -6.82 34.08
CA LEU A 110 44.58 -6.80 34.32
C LEU A 110 43.79 -6.01 33.24
N PRO A 111 44.22 -4.79 32.82
CA PRO A 111 43.54 -4.07 31.72
C PRO A 111 43.58 -4.82 30.40
N ILE A 112 44.66 -5.53 30.10
CA ILE A 112 44.81 -6.31 28.86
C ILE A 112 43.88 -7.51 28.90
N ILE A 113 43.79 -8.23 30.02
CA ILE A 113 42.90 -9.37 30.19
C ILE A 113 41.44 -8.94 30.07
N ILE A 114 41.05 -7.79 30.64
CA ILE A 114 39.73 -7.23 30.51
C ILE A 114 39.44 -6.87 29.04
N LEU A 115 40.36 -6.24 28.36
CA LEU A 115 40.23 -5.83 26.96
C LEU A 115 40.06 -7.04 26.02
N VAL A 116 40.85 -8.08 26.22
CA VAL A 116 40.77 -9.36 25.50
C VAL A 116 39.43 -10.06 25.84
N GLY A 117 38.99 -10.07 27.08
CA GLY A 117 37.74 -10.63 27.52
C GLY A 117 36.52 -9.90 26.87
N VAL A 118 36.55 -8.57 26.86
CA VAL A 118 35.54 -7.75 26.20
C VAL A 118 35.57 -7.96 24.68
N TRP A 119 36.74 -8.04 24.07
CA TRP A 119 36.89 -8.33 22.65
C TRP A 119 36.34 -9.73 22.29
N PHE A 120 36.68 -10.74 23.09
CA PHE A 120 36.16 -12.11 22.90
C PHE A 120 34.65 -12.18 23.11
N TRP A 121 34.13 -11.45 24.09
CA TRP A 121 32.67 -11.35 24.33
C TRP A 121 31.94 -10.65 23.15
N ILE A 122 32.47 -9.54 22.62
CA ILE A 122 31.97 -8.86 21.44
C ILE A 122 32.02 -9.78 20.22
N MET A 123 33.11 -10.53 20.06
CA MET A 123 33.27 -11.46 18.94
C MET A 123 32.31 -12.65 19.01
N ASN A 124 32.06 -13.18 20.21
CA ASN A 124 31.04 -14.23 20.42
C ASN A 124 29.61 -13.71 20.22
N GLN A 125 29.33 -12.48 20.55
CA GLN A 125 28.02 -11.85 20.34
C GLN A 125 27.80 -11.52 18.85
N THR A 126 28.84 -11.18 18.11
CA THR A 126 28.78 -10.98 16.65
C THR A 126 28.71 -12.30 15.89
N GLN A 127 29.30 -13.38 16.35
CA GLN A 127 29.16 -14.72 15.74
C GLN A 127 27.77 -15.32 15.95
N GLY A 128 27.05 -14.97 17.02
CA GLY A 128 25.62 -15.29 17.19
C GLY A 128 24.68 -14.55 16.21
N GLY A 129 25.14 -13.48 15.55
CA GLY A 129 24.43 -12.74 14.50
C GLY A 129 24.49 -13.38 13.11
N GLY A 130 25.42 -14.30 12.86
CA GLY A 130 25.54 -14.99 11.56
C GLY A 130 24.33 -15.82 11.15
N GLY A 131 23.55 -16.32 12.12
CA GLY A 131 22.28 -16.98 11.87
C GLY A 131 21.15 -16.05 11.39
N ARG A 132 21.20 -14.77 11.74
CA ARG A 132 20.24 -13.76 11.24
C ARG A 132 20.54 -13.30 9.83
N VAL A 133 21.80 -13.17 9.45
CA VAL A 133 22.19 -12.81 8.06
C VAL A 133 21.85 -13.94 7.09
N MET A 134 21.94 -15.21 7.48
CA MET A 134 21.47 -16.34 6.66
C MET A 134 19.94 -16.43 6.53
N SER A 135 19.17 -15.81 7.41
CA SER A 135 17.70 -15.81 7.29
C SER A 135 17.15 -14.76 6.31
N PHE A 136 17.93 -13.74 5.93
CA PHE A 136 17.51 -12.73 4.94
C PHE A 136 17.35 -13.30 3.52
N GLY A 137 18.04 -14.34 3.19
CA GLY A 137 17.94 -15.02 1.88
C GLY A 137 16.86 -16.09 1.79
N LYS A 138 16.13 -16.39 2.86
CA LYS A 138 15.02 -17.36 2.81
C LYS A 138 13.78 -16.74 2.17
N SER A 139 13.11 -17.54 1.36
CA SER A 139 11.85 -17.16 0.73
C SER A 139 10.79 -16.84 1.79
N ARG A 140 10.06 -15.75 1.56
CA ARG A 140 8.86 -15.39 2.35
C ARG A 140 7.59 -16.04 1.79
N ALA A 141 7.71 -16.96 0.83
CA ALA A 141 6.59 -17.64 0.21
C ALA A 141 5.72 -18.34 1.27
N LYS A 142 4.43 -18.10 1.19
CA LYS A 142 3.44 -18.81 2.01
C LYS A 142 3.14 -20.14 1.32
N MET A 143 3.59 -21.21 1.92
CA MET A 143 3.21 -22.56 1.50
C MET A 143 1.84 -22.90 2.11
N THR A 144 0.85 -23.15 1.25
CA THR A 144 -0.41 -23.78 1.65
C THR A 144 -0.31 -25.25 1.26
N ALA A 145 -0.36 -26.14 2.25
CA ALA A 145 -0.20 -27.57 2.04
C ALA A 145 -1.36 -28.16 1.22
N GLU A 146 -1.15 -29.36 0.69
CA GLU A 146 -2.18 -30.13 -0.01
C GLU A 146 -3.45 -30.25 0.84
N GLY A 147 -4.62 -29.99 0.25
CA GLY A 147 -5.92 -30.05 0.94
C GLY A 147 -6.26 -28.84 1.83
N GLN A 148 -5.37 -27.88 2.01
CA GLN A 148 -5.65 -26.64 2.75
C GLN A 148 -6.13 -25.50 1.84
N VAL A 149 -6.04 -25.64 0.53
CA VAL A 149 -6.64 -24.73 -0.44
C VAL A 149 -8.10 -25.14 -0.63
N HIS A 150 -9.00 -24.48 0.06
CA HIS A 150 -10.44 -24.77 0.00
C HIS A 150 -11.16 -24.18 -1.23
N VAL A 151 -10.48 -23.34 -2.01
CA VAL A 151 -11.02 -22.68 -3.20
C VAL A 151 -10.88 -23.60 -4.41
N ASN A 152 -11.97 -23.79 -5.18
CA ASN A 152 -12.00 -24.56 -6.41
C ASN A 152 -12.66 -23.75 -7.54
N PHE A 153 -12.80 -24.33 -8.73
CA PHE A 153 -13.40 -23.64 -9.88
C PHE A 153 -14.88 -23.27 -9.70
N SER A 154 -15.61 -23.92 -8.79
CA SER A 154 -17.00 -23.55 -8.47
C SER A 154 -17.10 -22.25 -7.67
N ASP A 155 -16.02 -21.82 -7.02
CA ASP A 155 -15.95 -20.56 -6.27
C ASP A 155 -15.53 -19.38 -7.16
N VAL A 156 -15.11 -19.65 -8.40
CA VAL A 156 -14.75 -18.65 -9.40
C VAL A 156 -15.89 -18.55 -10.39
N ALA A 157 -16.49 -17.37 -10.51
CA ALA A 157 -17.60 -17.11 -11.43
C ALA A 157 -17.19 -16.09 -12.50
N GLY A 158 -17.79 -16.20 -13.68
CA GLY A 158 -17.70 -15.20 -14.75
C GLY A 158 -16.42 -15.19 -15.57
N GLU A 159 -15.62 -16.25 -15.51
CA GLU A 159 -14.35 -16.37 -16.23
C GLU A 159 -14.27 -17.78 -16.87
N ASP A 160 -15.29 -18.15 -17.65
CA ASP A 160 -15.44 -19.52 -18.13
C ASP A 160 -14.33 -19.90 -19.11
N GLU A 161 -13.93 -19.02 -20.02
CA GLU A 161 -12.82 -19.23 -20.96
C GLU A 161 -11.47 -19.38 -20.22
N ALA A 162 -11.23 -18.53 -19.22
CA ALA A 162 -10.02 -18.64 -18.42
C ALA A 162 -9.98 -19.94 -17.59
N LYS A 163 -11.12 -20.39 -17.09
CA LYS A 163 -11.23 -21.69 -16.40
C LYS A 163 -11.00 -22.87 -17.35
N GLU A 164 -11.53 -22.81 -18.56
CA GLU A 164 -11.33 -23.84 -19.58
C GLU A 164 -9.84 -23.98 -19.93
N GLU A 165 -9.17 -22.87 -20.23
CA GLU A 165 -7.74 -22.82 -20.49
C GLU A 165 -6.89 -23.41 -19.32
N LEU A 166 -7.30 -23.13 -18.09
CA LEU A 166 -6.60 -23.60 -16.89
C LEU A 166 -6.99 -25.03 -16.49
N SER A 167 -8.11 -25.56 -16.99
CA SER A 167 -8.54 -26.93 -16.74
C SER A 167 -7.56 -27.95 -17.33
N GLU A 168 -6.90 -27.60 -18.45
CA GLU A 168 -5.83 -28.42 -19.03
C GLU A 168 -4.63 -28.52 -18.08
N VAL A 169 -4.30 -27.41 -17.39
CA VAL A 169 -3.21 -27.38 -16.38
C VAL A 169 -3.57 -28.28 -15.20
N VAL A 170 -4.83 -28.25 -14.76
CA VAL A 170 -5.33 -29.10 -13.68
C VAL A 170 -5.30 -30.59 -14.09
N ASP A 171 -5.81 -30.93 -15.29
CA ASP A 171 -5.82 -32.30 -15.76
C ASP A 171 -4.38 -32.86 -15.90
N PHE A 172 -3.46 -32.03 -16.36
CA PHE A 172 -2.07 -32.41 -16.40
C PHE A 172 -1.49 -32.69 -14.99
N LEU A 173 -1.71 -31.82 -14.02
CA LEU A 173 -1.21 -32.03 -12.64
C LEU A 173 -1.80 -33.29 -12.00
N LYS A 174 -3.06 -33.63 -12.34
CA LYS A 174 -3.74 -34.87 -11.90
C LYS A 174 -3.23 -36.12 -12.65
N ASN A 175 -2.98 -36.01 -13.95
CA ASN A 175 -2.73 -37.16 -14.85
C ASN A 175 -1.52 -36.93 -15.78
N PRO A 176 -0.29 -36.68 -15.28
CA PRO A 176 0.84 -36.32 -16.12
C PRO A 176 1.22 -37.40 -17.13
N GLY A 177 1.03 -38.69 -16.78
CA GLY A 177 1.37 -39.81 -17.63
C GLY A 177 0.61 -39.87 -18.96
N ARG A 178 -0.63 -39.37 -19.00
CA ARG A 178 -1.46 -39.32 -20.23
C ARG A 178 -0.84 -38.39 -21.28
N TYR A 179 -0.31 -37.26 -20.86
CA TYR A 179 0.28 -36.26 -21.75
C TYR A 179 1.67 -36.66 -22.22
N THR A 180 2.50 -37.20 -21.32
CA THR A 180 3.86 -37.66 -21.65
C THR A 180 3.83 -38.83 -22.59
N ALA A 181 2.84 -39.74 -22.50
CA ALA A 181 2.71 -40.91 -23.38
C ALA A 181 2.53 -40.56 -24.86
N ILE A 182 1.89 -39.42 -25.17
CA ILE A 182 1.69 -38.94 -26.56
C ILE A 182 2.73 -37.86 -26.95
N GLY A 183 3.74 -37.60 -26.10
CA GLY A 183 4.81 -36.64 -26.38
C GLY A 183 4.41 -35.17 -26.24
N ALA A 184 3.28 -34.87 -25.60
CA ALA A 184 2.87 -33.51 -25.36
C ALA A 184 3.84 -32.80 -24.38
N LYS A 185 4.22 -31.58 -24.72
CA LYS A 185 5.01 -30.71 -23.85
C LYS A 185 4.05 -29.80 -23.07
N ILE A 186 4.20 -29.81 -21.76
CA ILE A 186 3.36 -29.04 -20.87
C ILE A 186 3.91 -27.62 -20.73
N PRO A 187 3.05 -26.62 -20.64
CA PRO A 187 3.49 -25.26 -20.33
C PRO A 187 4.17 -25.24 -18.96
N LYS A 188 5.39 -24.72 -18.89
CA LYS A 188 6.10 -24.55 -17.61
C LYS A 188 5.54 -23.38 -16.82
N GLY A 189 4.99 -22.39 -17.50
CA GLY A 189 4.43 -21.22 -16.89
C GLY A 189 3.20 -20.67 -17.61
N VAL A 190 2.26 -20.17 -16.83
CA VAL A 190 1.06 -19.48 -17.31
C VAL A 190 1.03 -18.08 -16.73
N LEU A 191 0.86 -17.08 -17.59
CA LEU A 191 0.72 -15.68 -17.19
C LEU A 191 -0.75 -15.28 -17.22
N LEU A 192 -1.29 -14.93 -16.04
CA LEU A 192 -2.62 -14.35 -15.87
C LEU A 192 -2.55 -12.83 -16.07
N VAL A 193 -3.25 -12.33 -17.07
CA VAL A 193 -3.20 -10.91 -17.46
C VAL A 193 -4.59 -10.30 -17.36
N GLY A 194 -4.72 -9.10 -16.79
CA GLY A 194 -6.00 -8.40 -16.77
C GLY A 194 -6.03 -7.25 -15.76
N PRO A 195 -7.10 -6.46 -15.75
CA PRO A 195 -7.28 -5.35 -14.83
C PRO A 195 -7.20 -5.78 -13.35
N PRO A 196 -6.90 -4.85 -12.43
CA PRO A 196 -6.96 -5.15 -10.99
C PRO A 196 -8.39 -5.54 -10.59
N GLY A 197 -8.51 -6.41 -9.59
CA GLY A 197 -9.81 -6.83 -9.05
C GLY A 197 -10.58 -7.88 -9.86
N THR A 198 -10.04 -8.39 -10.98
CA THR A 198 -10.70 -9.41 -11.82
C THR A 198 -10.58 -10.84 -11.31
N GLY A 199 -9.88 -11.09 -10.20
CA GLY A 199 -9.83 -12.42 -9.57
C GLY A 199 -8.64 -13.30 -9.95
N LYS A 200 -7.57 -12.75 -10.57
CA LYS A 200 -6.37 -13.51 -10.97
C LYS A 200 -5.77 -14.37 -9.86
N THR A 201 -5.59 -13.78 -8.68
CA THR A 201 -5.08 -14.51 -7.49
C THR A 201 -6.04 -15.58 -6.99
N LEU A 202 -7.36 -15.33 -7.08
CA LEU A 202 -8.40 -16.30 -6.74
C LEU A 202 -8.39 -17.48 -7.70
N LEU A 203 -8.27 -17.20 -9.00
CA LEU A 203 -8.20 -18.20 -10.05
C LEU A 203 -6.97 -19.10 -9.91
N ALA A 204 -5.79 -18.51 -9.60
CA ALA A 204 -4.58 -19.28 -9.32
C ALA A 204 -4.74 -20.23 -8.12
N LYS A 205 -5.40 -19.78 -7.05
CA LYS A 205 -5.74 -20.64 -5.90
C LYS A 205 -6.72 -21.74 -6.29
N ALA A 206 -7.72 -21.43 -7.12
CA ALA A 206 -8.71 -22.40 -7.58
C ALA A 206 -8.06 -23.50 -8.41
N VAL A 207 -7.07 -23.20 -9.26
CA VAL A 207 -6.28 -24.19 -10.00
C VAL A 207 -5.58 -25.18 -9.04
N ALA A 208 -4.96 -24.66 -7.98
CA ALA A 208 -4.28 -25.50 -7.01
C ALA A 208 -5.24 -26.36 -6.18
N GLY A 209 -6.37 -25.79 -5.75
CA GLY A 209 -7.40 -26.53 -5.03
C GLY A 209 -8.08 -27.59 -5.88
N GLU A 210 -8.37 -27.27 -7.15
CA GLU A 210 -8.92 -28.24 -8.11
C GLU A 210 -7.95 -29.37 -8.44
N ALA A 211 -6.65 -29.04 -8.60
CA ALA A 211 -5.60 -30.03 -8.83
C ALA A 211 -5.21 -30.81 -7.57
N ARG A 212 -5.57 -30.34 -6.38
CA ARG A 212 -5.19 -30.89 -5.06
C ARG A 212 -3.68 -30.99 -4.88
N VAL A 213 -2.95 -29.94 -5.24
CA VAL A 213 -1.50 -29.86 -5.11
C VAL A 213 -1.09 -28.72 -4.16
N PRO A 214 0.11 -28.77 -3.56
CA PRO A 214 0.63 -27.68 -2.75
C PRO A 214 0.72 -26.37 -3.54
N PHE A 215 0.42 -25.27 -2.86
CA PHE A 215 0.40 -23.91 -3.45
C PHE A 215 1.41 -22.99 -2.72
N PHE A 216 2.42 -22.55 -3.45
CA PHE A 216 3.40 -21.58 -2.99
C PHE A 216 3.04 -20.21 -3.53
N SER A 217 2.72 -19.26 -2.67
CA SER A 217 2.35 -17.89 -3.08
C SER A 217 3.35 -16.87 -2.56
N ILE A 218 3.79 -15.99 -3.45
CA ILE A 218 4.69 -14.87 -3.15
C ILE A 218 4.29 -13.66 -4.02
N SER A 219 4.53 -12.45 -3.51
CA SER A 219 4.42 -11.24 -4.34
C SER A 219 5.76 -10.96 -5.04
N GLY A 220 5.74 -10.48 -6.27
CA GLY A 220 6.91 -9.99 -6.97
C GLY A 220 7.67 -8.92 -6.19
N SER A 221 6.95 -8.09 -5.43
CA SER A 221 7.54 -7.08 -4.55
C SER A 221 8.40 -7.67 -3.42
N ASP A 222 8.10 -8.90 -2.95
CA ASP A 222 8.89 -9.58 -1.92
C ASP A 222 10.30 -9.97 -2.38
N PHE A 223 10.55 -9.98 -3.69
CA PHE A 223 11.87 -10.22 -4.25
C PHE A 223 12.72 -8.96 -4.36
N VAL A 224 12.10 -7.77 -4.29
CA VAL A 224 12.81 -6.49 -4.42
C VAL A 224 13.31 -6.05 -3.05
N GLU A 225 14.61 -6.01 -2.87
CA GLU A 225 15.27 -5.59 -1.62
C GLU A 225 16.38 -4.58 -1.93
N MET A 226 16.85 -3.87 -0.91
CA MET A 226 17.94 -2.90 -1.08
C MET A 226 19.33 -3.56 -1.19
N PHE A 227 19.45 -4.84 -0.80
CA PHE A 227 20.73 -5.54 -0.79
C PHE A 227 20.85 -6.45 -2.00
N VAL A 228 21.87 -6.25 -2.80
CA VAL A 228 22.17 -7.02 -4.01
C VAL A 228 22.30 -8.53 -3.71
N GLY A 229 21.59 -9.35 -4.48
CA GLY A 229 21.62 -10.80 -4.39
C GLY A 229 20.63 -11.44 -3.42
N VAL A 230 19.93 -10.67 -2.59
CA VAL A 230 18.92 -11.21 -1.65
C VAL A 230 17.70 -11.71 -2.42
N GLY A 231 17.20 -10.95 -3.39
CA GLY A 231 16.09 -11.36 -4.26
C GLY A 231 16.39 -12.64 -5.03
N ALA A 232 17.56 -12.71 -5.65
CA ALA A 232 18.01 -13.92 -6.35
C ALA A 232 18.12 -15.15 -5.41
N SER A 233 18.54 -14.94 -4.16
CA SER A 233 18.58 -16.02 -3.15
C SER A 233 17.19 -16.50 -2.77
N ARG A 234 16.20 -15.59 -2.62
CA ARG A 234 14.80 -15.95 -2.36
C ARG A 234 14.17 -16.71 -3.51
N VAL A 235 14.46 -16.33 -4.75
CA VAL A 235 14.02 -17.09 -5.94
C VAL A 235 14.54 -18.52 -5.87
N ARG A 236 15.85 -18.72 -5.66
CA ARG A 236 16.45 -20.05 -5.54
C ARG A 236 15.81 -20.88 -4.42
N ASP A 237 15.61 -20.28 -3.26
CA ASP A 237 15.00 -20.98 -2.11
C ASP A 237 13.54 -21.37 -2.40
N LEU A 238 12.75 -20.48 -3.01
CA LEU A 238 11.38 -20.77 -3.43
C LEU A 238 11.31 -21.99 -4.35
N PHE A 239 12.11 -21.99 -5.41
CA PHE A 239 12.10 -23.09 -6.37
C PHE A 239 12.72 -24.38 -5.82
N ALA A 240 13.70 -24.28 -4.91
CA ALA A 240 14.21 -25.44 -4.18
C ALA A 240 13.15 -26.06 -3.25
N GLN A 241 12.29 -25.26 -2.64
CA GLN A 241 11.15 -25.74 -1.85
C GLN A 241 10.08 -26.36 -2.76
N ALA A 242 9.77 -25.74 -3.91
CA ALA A 242 8.83 -26.27 -4.88
C ALA A 242 9.29 -27.65 -5.40
N LYS A 243 10.58 -27.81 -5.74
CA LYS A 243 11.15 -29.10 -6.19
C LYS A 243 11.01 -30.23 -5.16
N LYS A 244 11.07 -29.91 -3.87
CA LYS A 244 10.89 -30.89 -2.79
C LYS A 244 9.43 -31.31 -2.59
N ASN A 245 8.48 -30.49 -3.05
CA ASN A 245 7.05 -30.70 -2.86
C ASN A 245 6.31 -30.88 -4.19
N ALA A 246 7.00 -31.32 -5.23
CA ALA A 246 6.37 -31.60 -6.52
C ALA A 246 5.50 -32.88 -6.46
N PRO A 247 4.31 -32.93 -7.12
CA PRO A 247 3.77 -31.87 -7.97
C PRO A 247 3.22 -30.68 -7.18
N CYS A 248 3.45 -29.43 -7.66
CA CYS A 248 3.00 -28.22 -6.96
C CYS A 248 2.82 -27.04 -7.93
N ILE A 249 2.15 -26.01 -7.45
CA ILE A 249 2.01 -24.72 -8.15
C ILE A 249 2.82 -23.65 -7.40
N VAL A 250 3.63 -22.91 -8.15
CA VAL A 250 4.30 -21.69 -7.69
C VAL A 250 3.55 -20.49 -8.27
N PHE A 251 2.99 -19.64 -7.42
CA PHE A 251 2.27 -18.45 -7.84
C PHE A 251 3.05 -17.17 -7.47
N ILE A 252 3.30 -16.35 -8.47
CA ILE A 252 3.97 -15.05 -8.31
C ILE A 252 2.96 -13.96 -8.67
N ASP A 253 2.45 -13.26 -7.66
CA ASP A 253 1.57 -12.11 -7.87
C ASP A 253 2.40 -10.86 -8.19
N GLU A 254 1.84 -9.93 -8.94
CA GLU A 254 2.52 -8.68 -9.33
C GLU A 254 3.92 -8.92 -9.91
N ILE A 255 4.03 -9.86 -10.87
CA ILE A 255 5.31 -10.22 -11.49
C ILE A 255 6.03 -9.03 -12.12
N ASP A 256 5.30 -8.00 -12.51
CA ASP A 256 5.80 -6.74 -13.07
C ASP A 256 6.72 -5.96 -12.11
N ALA A 257 6.62 -6.22 -10.80
CA ALA A 257 7.57 -5.64 -9.82
C ALA A 257 9.02 -6.08 -10.07
N VAL A 258 9.23 -7.30 -10.58
CA VAL A 258 10.55 -7.89 -10.87
C VAL A 258 10.79 -8.01 -12.37
N GLY A 259 9.74 -8.31 -13.14
CA GLY A 259 9.79 -8.66 -14.55
C GLY A 259 9.82 -7.50 -15.53
N ARG A 260 10.03 -6.26 -15.08
CA ARG A 260 10.02 -5.07 -15.93
C ARG A 260 11.19 -5.06 -16.91
N GLN A 261 10.97 -4.53 -18.13
CA GLN A 261 11.98 -4.34 -19.16
C GLN A 261 13.19 -3.53 -18.66
N ARG A 262 14.36 -3.87 -19.18
CA ARG A 262 15.64 -3.21 -18.89
C ARG A 262 15.60 -1.78 -19.36
N GLY A 263 15.78 -0.84 -18.45
CA GLY A 263 15.88 0.59 -18.78
C GLY A 263 17.29 1.13 -18.61
N SER A 264 17.67 2.11 -19.39
CA SER A 264 18.97 2.82 -19.30
C SER A 264 19.06 3.78 -18.11
N GLY A 265 18.52 3.40 -16.93
CA GLY A 265 18.52 4.23 -15.73
C GLY A 265 19.79 4.09 -14.91
N LEU A 266 20.44 5.22 -14.60
CA LEU A 266 21.58 5.34 -13.67
C LEU A 266 21.07 5.24 -12.22
N GLY A 267 21.07 4.03 -11.62
CA GLY A 267 20.74 3.88 -10.19
C GLY A 267 20.85 2.43 -9.68
N GLY A 268 21.51 2.22 -8.54
CA GLY A 268 21.85 0.90 -7.96
C GLY A 268 20.67 -0.02 -7.58
N GLY A 269 19.42 0.43 -7.66
CA GLY A 269 18.24 -0.43 -7.48
C GLY A 269 17.83 -1.22 -8.75
N HIS A 270 18.43 -0.93 -9.89
CA HIS A 270 18.17 -1.65 -11.14
C HIS A 270 18.95 -2.97 -11.21
N ASP A 271 20.19 -2.99 -10.74
CA ASP A 271 21.07 -4.15 -10.79
C ASP A 271 20.51 -5.33 -9.97
N GLU A 272 19.89 -5.05 -8.84
CA GLU A 272 19.30 -6.08 -7.97
C GLU A 272 18.06 -6.72 -8.64
N ARG A 273 17.18 -5.91 -9.23
CA ARG A 273 15.99 -6.43 -9.95
C ARG A 273 16.41 -7.26 -11.16
N GLU A 274 17.39 -6.80 -11.93
CA GLU A 274 17.88 -7.52 -13.09
C GLU A 274 18.53 -8.85 -12.67
N GLN A 275 19.31 -8.89 -11.59
CA GLN A 275 19.87 -10.12 -11.07
C GLN A 275 18.78 -11.08 -10.60
N THR A 276 17.74 -10.58 -9.97
CA THR A 276 16.60 -11.37 -9.51
C THR A 276 15.79 -11.91 -10.68
N LEU A 277 15.52 -11.09 -11.70
CA LEU A 277 14.88 -11.53 -12.94
C LEU A 277 15.70 -12.63 -13.64
N ASN A 278 17.01 -12.42 -13.82
CA ASN A 278 17.88 -13.40 -14.43
C ASN A 278 17.87 -14.72 -13.65
N GLN A 279 17.86 -14.68 -12.31
CA GLN A 279 17.75 -15.88 -11.49
C GLN A 279 16.39 -16.59 -11.70
N LEU A 280 15.29 -15.82 -11.78
CA LEU A 280 13.96 -16.39 -12.08
C LEU A 280 13.95 -17.11 -13.42
N LEU A 281 14.54 -16.51 -14.46
CA LEU A 281 14.66 -17.11 -15.79
C LEU A 281 15.49 -18.40 -15.74
N VAL A 282 16.61 -18.40 -15.02
CA VAL A 282 17.47 -19.58 -14.84
C VAL A 282 16.72 -20.71 -14.14
N GLU A 283 15.96 -20.41 -13.06
CA GLU A 283 15.20 -21.44 -12.36
C GLU A 283 14.09 -22.01 -13.25
N MET A 284 13.37 -21.18 -14.03
CA MET A 284 12.33 -21.64 -14.95
C MET A 284 12.92 -22.48 -16.10
N ASP A 285 14.07 -22.11 -16.65
CA ASP A 285 14.74 -22.88 -17.69
C ASP A 285 15.28 -24.21 -17.12
N GLY A 286 15.69 -24.22 -15.85
CA GLY A 286 16.25 -25.35 -15.14
C GLY A 286 15.29 -26.48 -14.80
N PHE A 287 13.98 -26.33 -15.05
CA PHE A 287 13.02 -27.42 -14.87
C PHE A 287 12.98 -28.35 -16.06
N GLY A 288 13.04 -29.64 -15.78
CA GLY A 288 12.67 -30.68 -16.75
C GLY A 288 11.15 -30.62 -17.03
N SER A 289 10.75 -30.93 -18.25
CA SER A 289 9.33 -30.94 -18.66
C SER A 289 8.45 -31.90 -17.84
N ASN A 290 9.01 -32.72 -16.97
CA ASN A 290 8.31 -33.77 -16.22
C ASN A 290 8.38 -33.60 -14.69
N GLU A 291 8.89 -32.47 -14.19
CA GLU A 291 9.07 -32.29 -12.74
C GLU A 291 7.75 -31.98 -12.00
N GLY A 292 6.64 -31.78 -12.71
CA GLY A 292 5.33 -31.55 -12.10
C GLY A 292 5.19 -30.18 -11.42
N ILE A 293 6.08 -29.23 -11.72
CA ILE A 293 6.01 -27.86 -11.18
C ILE A 293 5.46 -26.94 -12.27
N ILE A 294 4.39 -26.22 -11.95
CA ILE A 294 3.83 -25.20 -12.84
C ILE A 294 3.92 -23.85 -12.15
N THR A 295 4.49 -22.88 -12.86
CA THR A 295 4.58 -21.51 -12.38
C THR A 295 3.42 -20.71 -12.94
N LEU A 296 2.54 -20.19 -12.06
CA LEU A 296 1.54 -19.20 -12.43
C LEU A 296 2.07 -17.82 -12.03
N ALA A 297 1.90 -16.84 -12.90
CA ALA A 297 2.19 -15.45 -12.55
C ALA A 297 0.99 -14.57 -12.87
N ALA A 298 0.80 -13.47 -12.13
CA ALA A 298 -0.24 -12.50 -12.39
C ALA A 298 0.35 -11.10 -12.58
N THR A 299 -0.20 -10.34 -13.54
CA THR A 299 0.14 -8.94 -13.75
C THR A 299 -1.08 -8.14 -14.23
N ASN A 300 -1.12 -6.87 -13.85
CA ASN A 300 -2.05 -5.90 -14.40
C ASN A 300 -1.44 -5.14 -15.61
N ARG A 301 -0.14 -5.29 -15.83
CA ARG A 301 0.63 -4.55 -16.83
C ARG A 301 1.53 -5.46 -17.67
N PRO A 302 0.95 -6.19 -18.60
CA PRO A 302 1.74 -7.08 -19.48
C PRO A 302 2.69 -6.32 -20.42
N ASP A 303 2.41 -5.05 -20.70
CA ASP A 303 3.14 -4.13 -21.58
C ASP A 303 4.57 -3.84 -21.09
N ILE A 304 4.78 -3.81 -19.76
CA ILE A 304 6.08 -3.49 -19.17
C ILE A 304 6.97 -4.71 -18.92
N LEU A 305 6.46 -5.92 -19.16
CA LEU A 305 7.23 -7.14 -18.90
C LEU A 305 8.38 -7.32 -19.90
N ASP A 306 9.51 -7.83 -19.40
CA ASP A 306 10.64 -8.20 -20.24
C ASP A 306 10.21 -9.34 -21.19
N PRO A 307 10.42 -9.18 -22.53
CA PRO A 307 10.08 -10.21 -23.50
C PRO A 307 10.74 -11.56 -23.24
N ALA A 308 11.85 -11.59 -22.50
CA ALA A 308 12.50 -12.82 -22.10
C ALA A 308 11.63 -13.72 -21.21
N LEU A 309 10.73 -13.16 -20.43
CA LEU A 309 9.76 -13.91 -19.61
C LEU A 309 8.72 -14.64 -20.47
N LEU A 310 8.39 -14.07 -21.64
CA LEU A 310 7.33 -14.55 -22.54
C LEU A 310 7.83 -15.55 -23.60
N ARG A 311 9.11 -15.95 -23.52
CA ARG A 311 9.68 -16.94 -24.45
C ARG A 311 9.17 -18.34 -24.14
N PRO A 312 9.01 -19.21 -25.17
CA PRO A 312 8.68 -20.62 -24.98
C PRO A 312 9.57 -21.31 -23.95
N GLY A 313 8.95 -22.09 -23.07
CA GLY A 313 9.64 -22.75 -21.95
C GLY A 313 9.67 -21.95 -20.65
N ARG A 314 9.05 -20.75 -20.62
CA ARG A 314 8.88 -19.87 -19.45
C ARG A 314 7.41 -19.60 -19.24
N PHE A 315 6.94 -18.35 -19.40
CA PHE A 315 5.49 -18.05 -19.43
C PHE A 315 4.99 -18.14 -20.87
N ASP A 316 4.89 -19.36 -21.35
CA ASP A 316 4.56 -19.70 -22.74
C ASP A 316 3.05 -19.70 -23.02
N ARG A 317 2.23 -19.72 -21.98
CA ARG A 317 0.77 -19.55 -22.08
C ARG A 317 0.34 -18.25 -21.41
N ARG A 318 -0.54 -17.51 -22.08
CA ARG A 318 -1.13 -16.28 -21.56
C ARG A 318 -2.63 -16.46 -21.47
N VAL A 319 -3.20 -16.28 -20.26
CA VAL A 319 -4.63 -16.34 -20.00
C VAL A 319 -5.09 -14.94 -19.61
N VAL A 320 -6.05 -14.41 -20.38
CA VAL A 320 -6.64 -13.09 -20.13
C VAL A 320 -7.80 -13.26 -19.17
N VAL A 321 -7.75 -12.56 -18.03
CA VAL A 321 -8.80 -12.48 -17.02
C VAL A 321 -9.40 -11.08 -17.09
N GLY A 322 -10.47 -10.93 -17.88
CA GLY A 322 -11.05 -9.65 -18.25
C GLY A 322 -11.97 -9.05 -17.19
N ARG A 323 -12.68 -8.00 -17.57
CA ARG A 323 -13.85 -7.56 -16.82
C ARG A 323 -15.02 -8.46 -17.15
N PRO A 324 -15.83 -8.88 -16.17
CA PRO A 324 -16.93 -9.80 -16.42
C PRO A 324 -18.03 -9.14 -17.28
N ASP A 325 -18.58 -9.89 -18.21
CA ASP A 325 -19.80 -9.53 -18.94
C ASP A 325 -21.04 -9.57 -18.02
N LEU A 326 -22.21 -9.25 -18.53
CA LEU A 326 -23.45 -9.25 -17.74
C LEU A 326 -23.71 -10.59 -17.04
N ARG A 327 -23.46 -11.72 -17.74
CA ARG A 327 -23.67 -13.05 -17.18
C ARG A 327 -22.66 -13.34 -16.09
N GLY A 328 -21.39 -12.97 -16.31
CA GLY A 328 -20.32 -13.07 -15.36
C GLY A 328 -20.57 -12.24 -14.10
N ARG A 329 -21.02 -10.98 -14.24
CA ARG A 329 -21.37 -10.13 -13.10
C ARG A 329 -22.50 -10.74 -12.27
N LEU A 330 -23.55 -11.24 -12.93
CA LEU A 330 -24.65 -11.92 -12.24
C LEU A 330 -24.16 -13.17 -11.49
N ALA A 331 -23.30 -13.97 -12.12
CA ALA A 331 -22.73 -15.16 -11.49
C ALA A 331 -21.86 -14.80 -10.28
N ILE A 332 -21.01 -13.77 -10.38
CA ILE A 332 -20.18 -13.26 -9.30
C ILE A 332 -21.05 -12.73 -8.15
N LEU A 333 -22.08 -11.93 -8.46
CA LEU A 333 -23.02 -11.44 -7.46
C LEU A 333 -23.68 -12.59 -6.68
N ARG A 334 -24.11 -13.64 -7.35
CA ARG A 334 -24.68 -14.83 -6.71
C ARG A 334 -23.69 -15.52 -5.76
N VAL A 335 -22.42 -15.64 -6.15
CA VAL A 335 -21.38 -16.21 -5.29
C VAL A 335 -21.20 -15.38 -4.02
N HIS A 336 -21.07 -14.05 -4.15
CA HIS A 336 -20.87 -13.16 -3.00
C HIS A 336 -22.13 -12.92 -2.16
N ALA A 337 -23.32 -13.15 -2.73
CA ALA A 337 -24.61 -13.08 -2.03
C ALA A 337 -24.93 -14.32 -1.19
N LYS A 338 -24.26 -15.45 -1.44
CA LYS A 338 -24.58 -16.76 -0.84
C LYS A 338 -24.67 -16.76 0.68
N ASN A 339 -23.87 -15.91 1.34
CA ASN A 339 -23.81 -15.79 2.81
C ASN A 339 -24.44 -14.48 3.33
N LYS A 340 -25.26 -13.80 2.53
CA LYS A 340 -25.88 -12.54 2.90
C LYS A 340 -27.41 -12.67 2.91
N PRO A 341 -28.10 -12.19 3.93
CA PRO A 341 -29.56 -12.23 3.99
C PRO A 341 -30.15 -11.16 3.07
N LEU A 342 -30.55 -11.54 1.86
CA LEU A 342 -31.23 -10.66 0.91
C LEU A 342 -32.75 -10.72 1.13
N GLU A 343 -33.45 -9.61 0.90
CA GLU A 343 -34.90 -9.56 0.85
C GLU A 343 -35.45 -10.21 -0.43
N PRO A 344 -36.72 -10.66 -0.42
CA PRO A 344 -37.32 -11.32 -1.59
C PRO A 344 -37.48 -10.43 -2.85
N ASP A 345 -37.47 -9.11 -2.66
CA ASP A 345 -37.59 -8.10 -3.73
C ASP A 345 -36.26 -7.87 -4.47
N VAL A 346 -35.15 -8.39 -3.95
CA VAL A 346 -33.82 -8.19 -4.54
C VAL A 346 -33.67 -8.96 -5.84
N ASP A 347 -33.55 -8.23 -6.94
CA ASP A 347 -33.19 -8.78 -8.25
C ASP A 347 -31.71 -8.48 -8.60
N LEU A 348 -30.85 -9.49 -8.40
CA LEU A 348 -29.43 -9.40 -8.74
C LEU A 348 -29.18 -9.21 -10.25
N ASN A 349 -30.14 -9.59 -11.12
CA ASN A 349 -29.99 -9.38 -12.55
C ASN A 349 -30.13 -7.90 -12.91
N THR A 350 -31.06 -7.21 -12.29
CA THR A 350 -31.20 -5.76 -12.42
C THR A 350 -29.95 -5.04 -11.92
N ILE A 351 -29.42 -5.45 -10.79
CA ILE A 351 -28.15 -4.88 -10.28
C ILE A 351 -26.98 -5.15 -11.24
N ALA A 352 -26.84 -6.39 -11.77
CA ALA A 352 -25.80 -6.72 -12.73
C ALA A 352 -25.84 -5.84 -13.99
N LYS A 353 -27.04 -5.45 -14.45
CA LYS A 353 -27.22 -4.49 -15.55
C LYS A 353 -26.80 -3.07 -15.19
N LYS A 354 -27.05 -2.64 -13.93
CA LYS A 354 -26.74 -1.29 -13.43
C LYS A 354 -25.25 -1.01 -13.23
N VAL A 355 -24.41 -2.03 -13.16
CA VAL A 355 -22.98 -1.90 -12.87
C VAL A 355 -22.09 -2.41 -14.02
N PRO A 356 -22.21 -1.86 -15.24
CA PRO A 356 -21.33 -2.25 -16.34
C PRO A 356 -19.87 -1.88 -16.00
N GLY A 357 -18.93 -2.75 -16.35
CA GLY A 357 -17.52 -2.53 -16.13
C GLY A 357 -17.02 -2.77 -14.70
N PHE A 358 -17.88 -3.15 -13.74
CA PHE A 358 -17.44 -3.56 -12.41
C PHE A 358 -16.65 -4.86 -12.49
N THR A 359 -15.56 -4.91 -11.72
CA THR A 359 -14.76 -6.12 -11.51
C THR A 359 -15.36 -7.00 -10.41
N GLY A 360 -14.86 -8.21 -10.26
CA GLY A 360 -15.29 -9.09 -9.16
C GLY A 360 -15.08 -8.46 -7.78
N ALA A 361 -14.01 -7.70 -7.61
CA ALA A 361 -13.73 -6.98 -6.36
C ALA A 361 -14.73 -5.84 -6.11
N ASP A 362 -15.10 -5.09 -7.15
CA ASP A 362 -16.10 -4.01 -7.04
C ASP A 362 -17.48 -4.57 -6.66
N LEU A 363 -17.88 -5.69 -7.27
CA LEU A 363 -19.14 -6.38 -6.97
C LEU A 363 -19.18 -6.93 -5.54
N ALA A 364 -18.07 -7.51 -5.07
CA ALA A 364 -17.94 -7.97 -3.70
C ALA A 364 -18.02 -6.82 -2.70
N ASN A 365 -17.33 -5.70 -3.01
CA ASN A 365 -17.36 -4.49 -2.20
C ASN A 365 -18.76 -3.86 -2.16
N MET A 366 -19.45 -3.78 -3.30
CA MET A 366 -20.82 -3.27 -3.38
C MET A 366 -21.79 -4.07 -2.49
N LEU A 367 -21.76 -5.39 -2.55
CA LEU A 367 -22.55 -6.23 -1.67
C LEU A 367 -22.21 -6.08 -0.19
N ASN A 368 -20.94 -5.80 0.12
CA ASN A 368 -20.51 -5.51 1.49
C ASN A 368 -21.01 -4.15 1.96
N GLU A 369 -20.94 -3.12 1.10
CA GLU A 369 -21.46 -1.79 1.40
C GLU A 369 -22.97 -1.82 1.62
N ALA A 370 -23.74 -2.57 0.81
CA ALA A 370 -25.17 -2.76 1.00
C ALA A 370 -25.47 -3.39 2.38
N ALA A 371 -24.70 -4.41 2.78
CA ALA A 371 -24.84 -5.01 4.11
C ALA A 371 -24.54 -4.01 5.25
N LEU A 372 -23.53 -3.14 5.06
CA LEU A 372 -23.21 -2.09 6.02
C LEU A 372 -24.32 -1.04 6.11
N LEU A 373 -24.95 -0.68 4.99
CA LEU A 373 -26.10 0.24 4.96
C LEU A 373 -27.30 -0.34 5.73
N ALA A 374 -27.68 -1.60 5.45
CA ALA A 374 -28.74 -2.29 6.18
C ALA A 374 -28.45 -2.36 7.69
N ALA A 375 -27.20 -2.68 8.08
CA ALA A 375 -26.80 -2.75 9.48
C ALA A 375 -26.88 -1.40 10.20
N ARG A 376 -26.51 -0.30 9.54
CA ARG A 376 -26.63 1.07 10.10
C ARG A 376 -28.09 1.46 10.40
N GLN A 377 -29.03 0.93 9.62
CA GLN A 377 -30.47 1.12 9.82
C GLN A 377 -31.09 0.07 10.75
N ASN A 378 -30.25 -0.72 11.46
CA ASN A 378 -30.67 -1.80 12.35
C ASN A 378 -31.55 -2.87 11.67
N ARG A 379 -31.47 -3.01 10.32
CA ARG A 379 -32.13 -4.07 9.56
C ARG A 379 -31.28 -5.32 9.53
N LYS A 380 -31.91 -6.49 9.44
CA LYS A 380 -31.23 -7.80 9.39
C LYS A 380 -31.11 -8.33 7.96
N THR A 381 -31.75 -7.69 7.01
CA THR A 381 -31.83 -8.08 5.60
C THR A 381 -31.42 -6.92 4.71
N ILE A 382 -30.90 -7.23 3.54
CA ILE A 382 -30.44 -6.26 2.54
C ILE A 382 -31.57 -6.12 1.54
N SER A 383 -32.09 -4.91 1.37
CA SER A 383 -33.13 -4.57 0.39
C SER A 383 -32.54 -4.20 -0.97
N MET A 384 -33.39 -4.10 -2.00
CA MET A 384 -33.01 -3.61 -3.32
C MET A 384 -32.47 -2.16 -3.25
N ALA A 385 -33.08 -1.31 -2.41
CA ALA A 385 -32.63 0.08 -2.21
C ALA A 385 -31.20 0.16 -1.64
N ASP A 386 -30.81 -0.74 -0.71
CA ASP A 386 -29.44 -0.77 -0.20
C ASP A 386 -28.42 -1.13 -1.27
N LEU A 387 -28.76 -2.04 -2.18
CA LEU A 387 -27.90 -2.43 -3.29
C LEU A 387 -27.75 -1.31 -4.32
N GLU A 388 -28.81 -0.58 -4.58
CA GLU A 388 -28.79 0.59 -5.46
C GLU A 388 -27.91 1.69 -4.88
N GLU A 389 -28.13 2.06 -3.62
CA GLU A 389 -27.31 3.05 -2.90
C GLU A 389 -25.84 2.60 -2.83
N ALA A 390 -25.57 1.32 -2.55
CA ALA A 390 -24.22 0.78 -2.54
C ALA A 390 -23.56 0.84 -3.93
N SER A 391 -24.31 0.57 -5.00
CA SER A 391 -23.78 0.66 -6.37
C SER A 391 -23.39 2.10 -6.72
N GLU A 392 -24.21 3.07 -6.35
CA GLU A 392 -23.93 4.49 -6.53
C GLU A 392 -22.73 4.95 -5.69
N LYS A 393 -22.65 4.49 -4.44
CA LYS A 393 -21.53 4.78 -3.54
C LYS A 393 -20.20 4.26 -4.08
N VAL A 394 -20.18 3.07 -4.67
CA VAL A 394 -18.96 2.48 -5.26
C VAL A 394 -18.60 3.18 -6.57
N SER A 395 -19.58 3.59 -7.39
CA SER A 395 -19.37 4.25 -8.68
C SER A 395 -18.94 5.71 -8.53
N TYR A 396 -19.66 6.47 -7.71
CA TYR A 396 -19.57 7.94 -7.64
C TYR A 396 -19.02 8.44 -6.30
N GLY A 397 -18.93 7.57 -5.30
CA GLY A 397 -18.53 7.94 -3.95
C GLY A 397 -19.71 8.18 -3.00
N PRO A 398 -19.43 8.49 -1.72
CA PRO A 398 -20.47 8.73 -0.72
C PRO A 398 -21.23 10.04 -0.99
N GLU A 399 -22.50 10.06 -0.61
CA GLU A 399 -23.34 11.25 -0.61
C GLU A 399 -22.79 12.32 0.35
N ARG A 400 -22.76 13.58 -0.09
CA ARG A 400 -22.26 14.72 0.68
C ARG A 400 -23.37 15.43 1.47
N LYS A 401 -23.95 14.77 2.47
CA LYS A 401 -25.06 15.34 3.30
C LYS A 401 -24.71 16.63 4.05
N SER A 402 -23.45 16.90 4.32
CA SER A 402 -23.00 18.09 5.06
C SER A 402 -22.71 19.30 4.17
N HIS A 403 -22.69 19.15 2.86
CA HIS A 403 -22.41 20.23 1.93
C HIS A 403 -23.72 21.01 1.66
N LYS A 404 -23.84 22.21 2.20
CA LYS A 404 -24.95 23.13 1.84
C LYS A 404 -24.65 23.69 0.45
N VAL A 405 -25.29 23.14 -0.56
CA VAL A 405 -25.29 23.67 -1.93
C VAL A 405 -26.17 24.91 -1.95
N SER A 406 -25.72 26.01 -2.54
CA SER A 406 -26.55 27.21 -2.70
C SER A 406 -27.71 26.95 -3.68
N ASP A 407 -28.79 27.71 -3.57
CA ASP A 407 -29.94 27.57 -4.48
C ASP A 407 -29.53 27.84 -5.94
N GLU A 408 -28.57 28.74 -6.14
CA GLU A 408 -28.01 29.04 -7.46
C GLU A 408 -27.23 27.84 -8.03
N GLU A 409 -26.34 27.20 -7.24
CA GLU A 409 -25.62 26.00 -7.65
C GLU A 409 -26.57 24.83 -7.90
N ARG A 410 -27.60 24.62 -7.06
CA ARG A 410 -28.64 23.61 -7.29
C ARG A 410 -29.34 23.84 -8.63
N ARG A 411 -29.68 25.10 -8.93
CA ARG A 411 -30.33 25.44 -10.19
C ARG A 411 -29.42 25.20 -11.39
N ILE A 412 -28.15 25.59 -11.32
CA ILE A 412 -27.16 25.32 -12.38
C ILE A 412 -27.06 23.82 -12.61
N THR A 413 -26.89 23.03 -11.54
CA THR A 413 -26.80 21.57 -11.63
C THR A 413 -28.06 20.94 -12.24
N ALA A 414 -29.26 21.40 -11.85
CA ALA A 414 -30.51 20.88 -12.38
C ALA A 414 -30.63 21.07 -13.90
N TYR A 415 -30.29 22.24 -14.42
CA TYR A 415 -30.29 22.48 -15.87
C TYR A 415 -29.18 21.73 -16.58
N HIS A 416 -28.02 21.61 -15.96
CA HIS A 416 -26.88 20.84 -16.50
C HIS A 416 -27.26 19.36 -16.69
N GLU A 417 -27.74 18.70 -15.65
CA GLU A 417 -28.14 17.29 -15.72
C GLU A 417 -29.34 17.07 -16.65
N SER A 418 -30.27 18.05 -16.68
CA SER A 418 -31.40 18.01 -17.64
C SER A 418 -30.90 18.07 -19.08
N GLY A 419 -29.86 18.84 -19.36
CA GLY A 419 -29.24 18.90 -20.67
C GLY A 419 -28.71 17.54 -21.14
N HIS A 420 -27.97 16.83 -20.28
CA HIS A 420 -27.50 15.47 -20.56
C HIS A 420 -28.67 14.50 -20.79
N ALA A 421 -29.67 14.54 -19.91
CA ALA A 421 -30.83 13.64 -19.98
C ALA A 421 -31.66 13.82 -21.25
N ILE A 422 -31.88 15.07 -21.68
CA ILE A 422 -32.61 15.37 -22.90
C ILE A 422 -31.86 14.86 -24.13
N MET A 423 -30.56 15.13 -24.22
CA MET A 423 -29.75 14.65 -25.33
C MET A 423 -29.71 13.12 -25.39
N ALA A 424 -29.54 12.45 -24.24
CA ALA A 424 -29.55 11.00 -24.18
C ALA A 424 -30.89 10.37 -24.57
N THR A 425 -32.01 11.04 -24.29
CA THR A 425 -33.34 10.54 -24.61
C THR A 425 -33.71 10.74 -26.08
N LEU A 426 -33.28 11.86 -26.67
CA LEU A 426 -33.63 12.19 -28.08
C LEU A 426 -32.75 11.51 -29.12
N LEU A 427 -31.49 11.19 -28.77
CA LEU A 427 -30.56 10.58 -29.71
C LEU A 427 -30.71 9.06 -29.75
N LYS A 428 -31.09 8.55 -30.91
CA LYS A 428 -31.33 7.11 -31.14
C LYS A 428 -30.12 6.23 -30.79
N ASP A 429 -28.93 6.71 -31.06
CA ASP A 429 -27.68 5.97 -30.85
C ASP A 429 -27.06 6.20 -29.45
N ALA A 430 -27.71 7.00 -28.59
CA ALA A 430 -27.32 7.17 -27.19
C ALA A 430 -27.84 6.03 -26.31
N ASP A 431 -27.22 5.84 -25.16
CA ASP A 431 -27.73 4.91 -24.16
C ASP A 431 -28.89 5.57 -23.38
N PRO A 432 -29.95 4.81 -23.05
CA PRO A 432 -31.13 5.37 -22.39
C PRO A 432 -30.83 5.85 -20.98
N VAL A 433 -31.48 6.94 -20.59
CA VAL A 433 -31.40 7.48 -19.23
C VAL A 433 -32.08 6.52 -18.27
N HIS A 434 -31.39 6.17 -17.20
CA HIS A 434 -31.91 5.36 -16.11
C HIS A 434 -32.33 6.22 -14.91
N LYS A 435 -31.47 7.20 -14.53
CA LYS A 435 -31.67 8.06 -13.37
C LYS A 435 -30.96 9.39 -13.58
N VAL A 436 -31.58 10.47 -13.15
CA VAL A 436 -30.98 11.81 -13.10
C VAL A 436 -31.09 12.32 -11.68
N THR A 437 -30.03 12.87 -11.11
CA THR A 437 -30.03 13.38 -9.75
C THR A 437 -29.13 14.60 -9.59
N ILE A 438 -29.57 15.52 -8.74
CA ILE A 438 -28.78 16.70 -8.32
C ILE A 438 -28.21 16.55 -6.90
N ILE A 439 -28.31 15.35 -6.32
CA ILE A 439 -27.68 15.05 -5.03
C ILE A 439 -26.19 14.91 -5.22
N PRO A 440 -25.35 15.71 -4.55
CA PRO A 440 -23.93 15.69 -4.76
C PRO A 440 -23.28 14.41 -4.18
N ARG A 441 -22.45 13.73 -5.00
CA ARG A 441 -21.68 12.54 -4.61
C ARG A 441 -20.21 12.69 -5.00
N GLY A 442 -19.31 12.33 -4.09
CA GLY A 442 -17.87 12.42 -4.36
C GLY A 442 -17.44 13.83 -4.79
N GLN A 443 -17.06 14.02 -6.04
CA GLN A 443 -16.69 15.32 -6.62
C GLN A 443 -17.77 15.88 -7.57
N ALA A 444 -18.81 15.11 -7.87
CA ALA A 444 -19.88 15.53 -8.77
C ALA A 444 -20.98 16.29 -7.99
N GLY A 445 -21.48 17.37 -8.57
CA GLY A 445 -22.62 18.14 -8.04
C GLY A 445 -23.95 17.43 -8.29
N GLY A 446 -24.04 16.66 -9.37
CA GLY A 446 -25.14 15.79 -9.78
C GLY A 446 -24.59 14.74 -10.75
N TYR A 447 -25.44 13.89 -11.27
CA TYR A 447 -25.08 12.97 -12.37
C TYR A 447 -26.32 12.45 -13.10
N THR A 448 -26.13 12.18 -14.38
CA THR A 448 -27.09 11.49 -15.24
C THR A 448 -26.60 10.08 -15.54
N MET A 449 -27.28 9.07 -14.99
CA MET A 449 -26.94 7.66 -15.20
C MET A 449 -27.62 7.15 -16.46
N MET A 450 -26.82 6.67 -17.41
CA MET A 450 -27.27 6.02 -18.63
C MET A 450 -26.88 4.54 -18.57
N LEU A 451 -27.77 3.65 -19.00
CA LEU A 451 -27.54 2.22 -18.99
C LEU A 451 -27.77 1.65 -20.41
N PRO A 452 -26.77 1.00 -21.01
CA PRO A 452 -26.94 0.37 -22.30
C PRO A 452 -27.95 -0.80 -22.21
N HIS A 453 -28.81 -0.94 -23.21
CA HIS A 453 -29.72 -2.08 -23.27
C HIS A 453 -28.98 -3.41 -23.40
N GLU A 454 -27.88 -3.42 -24.16
CA GLU A 454 -27.02 -4.58 -24.41
C GLU A 454 -25.54 -4.17 -24.31
N GLU A 455 -24.70 -5.09 -23.89
CA GLU A 455 -23.24 -4.89 -23.90
C GLU A 455 -22.75 -4.97 -25.36
N ARG A 456 -22.04 -3.92 -25.77
CA ARG A 456 -21.52 -3.80 -27.13
C ARG A 456 -20.04 -4.18 -27.17
N SER A 457 -19.70 -5.14 -28.02
CA SER A 457 -18.31 -5.49 -28.30
C SER A 457 -17.64 -4.48 -29.23
N PHE A 458 -18.43 -3.77 -30.07
CA PHE A 458 -17.95 -2.76 -31.01
C PHE A 458 -18.68 -1.44 -30.81
N ILE A 459 -17.93 -0.34 -30.87
CA ILE A 459 -18.49 1.00 -30.75
C ILE A 459 -18.49 1.63 -32.15
N THR A 460 -19.64 2.07 -32.61
CA THR A 460 -19.80 2.70 -33.94
C THR A 460 -19.52 4.20 -33.89
N LYS A 461 -19.15 4.80 -35.02
CA LYS A 461 -18.95 6.25 -35.16
C LYS A 461 -20.20 7.03 -34.74
N SER A 462 -21.42 6.55 -35.14
CA SER A 462 -22.68 7.19 -34.76
C SER A 462 -22.91 7.21 -33.26
N HIS A 463 -22.61 6.10 -32.56
CA HIS A 463 -22.70 6.04 -31.11
C HIS A 463 -21.73 7.01 -30.41
N LEU A 464 -20.50 7.11 -30.89
CA LEU A 464 -19.52 8.07 -30.34
C LEU A 464 -19.94 9.52 -30.55
N LEU A 465 -20.47 9.85 -31.74
CA LEU A 465 -21.02 11.17 -32.01
C LEU A 465 -22.25 11.49 -31.14
N ALA A 466 -23.08 10.48 -30.83
CA ALA A 466 -24.15 10.65 -29.86
C ALA A 466 -23.60 10.89 -28.44
N GLN A 467 -22.60 10.14 -28.01
CA GLN A 467 -21.95 10.36 -26.71
C GLN A 467 -21.33 11.77 -26.61
N LEU A 468 -20.73 12.29 -27.67
CA LEU A 468 -20.20 13.67 -27.70
C LEU A 468 -21.32 14.69 -27.43
N ARG A 469 -22.45 14.56 -28.15
CA ARG A 469 -23.60 15.45 -27.99
C ARG A 469 -24.21 15.36 -26.60
N VAL A 470 -24.33 14.15 -26.05
CA VAL A 470 -24.81 13.93 -24.68
C VAL A 470 -23.87 14.61 -23.67
N ALA A 471 -22.55 14.40 -23.80
CA ALA A 471 -21.59 14.99 -22.89
C ALA A 471 -21.55 16.55 -22.98
N LEU A 472 -21.87 17.13 -24.14
CA LEU A 472 -21.98 18.58 -24.31
C LEU A 472 -23.31 19.15 -23.77
N GLY A 473 -24.31 18.28 -23.50
CA GLY A 473 -25.66 18.67 -23.11
C GLY A 473 -25.71 19.60 -21.90
N GLY A 474 -24.98 19.26 -20.83
CA GLY A 474 -24.96 20.06 -19.60
C GLY A 474 -24.43 21.48 -19.85
N ARG A 475 -23.26 21.59 -20.52
CA ARG A 475 -22.63 22.88 -20.84
C ARG A 475 -23.50 23.74 -21.78
N CYS A 476 -24.16 23.12 -22.76
CA CYS A 476 -25.08 23.82 -23.66
C CYS A 476 -26.32 24.32 -22.92
N ALA A 477 -26.88 23.54 -22.00
CA ALA A 477 -28.01 23.97 -21.17
C ALA A 477 -27.64 25.17 -20.27
N GLU A 478 -26.47 25.14 -19.61
CA GLU A 478 -25.96 26.29 -18.86
C GLU A 478 -25.88 27.54 -19.75
N LYS A 479 -25.29 27.42 -20.94
CA LYS A 479 -25.14 28.55 -21.88
C LYS A 479 -26.48 29.13 -22.35
N ILE A 480 -27.47 28.29 -22.60
CA ILE A 480 -28.79 28.72 -23.05
C ILE A 480 -29.52 29.47 -21.92
N ILE A 481 -29.52 28.92 -20.71
CA ILE A 481 -30.35 29.43 -19.59
C ILE A 481 -29.69 30.61 -18.89
N PHE A 482 -28.40 30.50 -18.58
CA PHE A 482 -27.70 31.49 -17.77
C PHE A 482 -26.84 32.44 -18.61
N ASN A 483 -26.71 32.20 -19.92
CA ASN A 483 -25.78 32.90 -20.80
C ASN A 483 -24.34 32.91 -20.28
N GLU A 484 -24.02 32.00 -19.39
CA GLU A 484 -22.73 31.82 -18.72
C GLU A 484 -22.33 30.35 -18.77
N ILE A 485 -21.10 30.03 -18.41
CA ILE A 485 -20.55 28.68 -18.39
C ILE A 485 -19.79 28.47 -17.11
N SER A 486 -20.01 27.33 -16.46
CA SER A 486 -19.35 26.98 -15.22
C SER A 486 -18.17 26.02 -15.41
N SER A 487 -17.37 25.86 -14.35
CA SER A 487 -16.33 24.84 -14.28
C SER A 487 -16.90 23.42 -14.06
N GLY A 488 -18.20 23.29 -13.80
CA GLY A 488 -18.88 21.99 -13.57
C GLY A 488 -18.71 21.02 -14.74
N ALA A 489 -18.75 21.54 -15.97
CA ALA A 489 -18.57 20.75 -17.19
C ALA A 489 -17.11 20.26 -17.46
N SER A 490 -16.18 20.43 -16.52
CA SER A 490 -14.77 20.07 -16.76
C SER A 490 -14.58 18.57 -17.03
N GLY A 491 -15.34 17.70 -16.36
CA GLY A 491 -15.35 16.26 -16.57
C GLY A 491 -15.86 15.88 -17.95
N ASP A 492 -16.97 16.51 -18.37
CA ASP A 492 -17.59 16.29 -19.68
C ASP A 492 -16.66 16.71 -20.81
N LEU A 493 -15.99 17.85 -20.67
CA LEU A 493 -15.01 18.30 -21.65
C LEU A 493 -13.80 17.39 -21.75
N GLN A 494 -13.34 16.81 -20.65
CA GLN A 494 -12.29 15.78 -20.68
C GLN A 494 -12.76 14.53 -21.43
N GLN A 495 -14.00 14.09 -21.18
CA GLN A 495 -14.61 12.96 -21.87
C GLN A 495 -14.73 13.25 -23.38
N VAL A 496 -15.28 14.39 -23.76
CA VAL A 496 -15.42 14.84 -25.16
C VAL A 496 -14.06 14.83 -25.87
N THR A 497 -13.05 15.46 -25.26
CA THR A 497 -11.69 15.50 -25.83
C THR A 497 -11.09 14.09 -25.96
N GLY A 498 -11.31 13.23 -24.96
CA GLY A 498 -10.86 11.84 -24.98
C GLY A 498 -11.50 11.02 -26.09
N ILE A 499 -12.82 11.17 -26.31
CA ILE A 499 -13.55 10.50 -27.38
C ILE A 499 -13.06 10.97 -28.75
N LEU A 500 -12.96 12.28 -28.99
CA LEU A 500 -12.48 12.85 -30.23
C LEU A 500 -11.07 12.36 -30.58
N ARG A 501 -10.17 12.37 -29.61
CA ARG A 501 -8.81 11.88 -29.80
C ARG A 501 -8.78 10.41 -30.22
N LYS A 502 -9.56 9.55 -29.56
CA LYS A 502 -9.66 8.13 -29.91
C LYS A 502 -10.25 7.91 -31.30
N MET A 503 -11.34 8.62 -31.62
CA MET A 503 -11.98 8.52 -32.94
C MET A 503 -11.00 8.84 -34.07
N ILE A 504 -10.24 9.92 -33.93
CA ILE A 504 -9.40 10.45 -35.00
C ILE A 504 -8.05 9.75 -35.05
N MET A 505 -7.39 9.59 -33.87
CA MET A 505 -6.01 9.13 -33.81
C MET A 505 -5.88 7.61 -33.65
N GLU A 506 -6.80 6.94 -32.94
CA GLU A 506 -6.67 5.51 -32.63
C GLU A 506 -7.54 4.63 -33.53
N TRP A 507 -8.76 5.10 -33.90
CA TRP A 507 -9.72 4.28 -34.63
C TRP A 507 -9.89 4.65 -36.10
N GLY A 508 -9.17 5.66 -36.58
CA GLY A 508 -9.17 6.06 -37.98
C GLY A 508 -10.56 6.41 -38.51
N MET A 509 -11.39 7.09 -37.68
CA MET A 509 -12.78 7.42 -38.00
C MET A 509 -12.93 8.80 -38.71
N SER A 510 -11.82 9.45 -39.07
CA SER A 510 -11.82 10.68 -39.90
C SER A 510 -11.75 10.34 -41.39
N ASP A 511 -12.69 10.87 -42.16
CA ASP A 511 -12.71 10.67 -43.62
C ASP A 511 -11.52 11.39 -44.31
N ARG A 512 -11.03 12.47 -43.71
CA ARG A 512 -9.92 13.28 -44.25
C ARG A 512 -8.54 12.66 -44.00
N LEU A 513 -8.36 12.05 -42.85
CA LEU A 513 -7.11 11.39 -42.44
C LEU A 513 -7.05 9.93 -42.91
N GLY A 514 -8.20 9.34 -43.24
CA GLY A 514 -8.33 7.94 -43.62
C GLY A 514 -8.13 6.95 -42.48
N PRO A 515 -8.13 5.64 -42.76
CA PRO A 515 -8.05 4.57 -41.74
C PRO A 515 -6.60 4.35 -41.29
N MET A 516 -6.02 5.33 -40.62
CA MET A 516 -4.66 5.31 -40.09
C MET A 516 -4.65 5.61 -38.61
N ILE A 517 -3.65 5.06 -37.90
CA ILE A 517 -3.41 5.29 -36.46
C ILE A 517 -2.27 6.32 -36.36
N PHE A 518 -2.48 7.36 -35.54
CA PHE A 518 -1.54 8.45 -35.31
C PHE A 518 -1.15 8.46 -33.82
N GLY A 519 0.14 8.55 -33.55
CA GLY A 519 0.67 8.46 -32.18
C GLY A 519 0.92 7.00 -31.77
N GLU A 520 2.11 6.71 -31.29
CA GLU A 520 2.40 5.43 -30.66
C GLU A 520 1.92 5.47 -29.21
N HIS A 521 1.17 4.44 -28.79
CA HIS A 521 0.95 4.15 -27.39
C HIS A 521 2.25 3.69 -26.75
N GLN A 522 3.18 4.60 -26.49
CA GLN A 522 4.25 4.35 -25.55
C GLN A 522 3.75 4.73 -24.15
N GLU A 523 3.03 3.84 -23.50
CA GLU A 523 2.81 3.87 -22.05
C GLU A 523 4.12 3.62 -21.29
N GLN A 524 5.20 4.27 -21.68
CA GLN A 524 6.43 4.30 -20.89
C GLN A 524 6.37 5.49 -19.93
N ILE A 525 5.64 5.32 -18.83
CA ILE A 525 5.77 6.18 -17.66
C ILE A 525 7.12 5.86 -17.01
N PHE A 526 8.18 6.47 -17.51
CA PHE A 526 9.50 6.36 -16.92
C PHE A 526 9.76 7.60 -16.04
N LEU A 527 9.82 7.39 -14.72
CA LEU A 527 10.42 8.29 -13.71
C LEU A 527 10.04 9.77 -13.81
N GLY A 528 8.73 10.08 -13.67
CA GLY A 528 8.32 11.48 -13.45
C GLY A 528 8.70 12.48 -14.55
N LYS A 529 9.33 12.07 -15.63
CA LYS A 529 9.45 12.79 -16.90
C LYS A 529 8.48 12.16 -17.88
N GLN A 530 7.44 12.88 -18.21
CA GLN A 530 6.79 12.76 -19.51
C GLN A 530 7.87 13.10 -20.55
N LEU A 531 8.65 12.12 -20.96
CA LEU A 531 9.29 12.20 -22.27
C LEU A 531 8.12 12.16 -23.25
N GLY A 532 7.87 13.30 -23.89
CA GLY A 532 6.73 13.49 -24.76
C GLY A 532 6.61 12.30 -25.70
N SER A 533 5.39 11.84 -25.94
CA SER A 533 5.11 10.89 -27.01
C SER A 533 5.78 11.45 -28.27
N GLU A 534 6.78 10.74 -28.78
CA GLU A 534 7.35 11.13 -30.08
C GLU A 534 6.22 11.03 -31.08
N ARG A 535 5.92 12.19 -31.70
CA ARG A 535 4.91 12.25 -32.75
C ARG A 535 5.44 11.45 -33.93
N ASN A 536 4.74 10.38 -34.31
CA ASN A 536 5.07 9.61 -35.53
C ASN A 536 4.48 10.24 -36.79
N TYR A 537 4.09 11.52 -36.75
CA TYR A 537 3.49 12.27 -37.83
C TYR A 537 4.02 13.71 -37.87
N GLY A 538 4.05 14.28 -39.10
CA GLY A 538 4.54 15.63 -39.33
C GLY A 538 3.54 16.73 -38.98
N GLU A 539 3.99 17.99 -38.94
CA GLU A 539 3.17 19.16 -38.56
C GLU A 539 1.91 19.32 -39.43
N THR A 540 1.97 18.99 -40.73
CA THR A 540 0.80 19.03 -41.60
C THR A 540 -0.32 18.10 -41.12
N VAL A 541 0.03 16.89 -40.70
CA VAL A 541 -0.94 15.92 -40.15
C VAL A 541 -1.46 16.38 -38.80
N ALA A 542 -0.60 16.96 -37.96
CA ALA A 542 -1.02 17.55 -36.69
C ALA A 542 -2.08 18.64 -36.89
N THR A 543 -1.87 19.54 -37.82
CA THR A 543 -2.84 20.58 -38.18
C THR A 543 -4.17 19.99 -38.64
N ILE A 544 -4.15 18.91 -39.45
CA ILE A 544 -5.37 18.25 -39.92
C ILE A 544 -6.09 17.55 -38.75
N ILE A 545 -5.36 16.95 -37.82
CA ILE A 545 -5.95 16.35 -36.61
C ILE A 545 -6.68 17.43 -35.81
N ASP A 546 -6.04 18.57 -35.56
CA ASP A 546 -6.65 19.67 -34.82
C ASP A 546 -7.90 20.21 -35.53
N GLU A 547 -7.83 20.42 -36.86
CA GLU A 547 -8.96 20.86 -37.68
C GLU A 547 -10.13 19.86 -37.61
N GLU A 548 -9.88 18.55 -37.71
CA GLU A 548 -10.92 17.53 -37.64
C GLU A 548 -11.51 17.45 -36.22
N MET A 549 -10.68 17.59 -35.17
CA MET A 549 -11.18 17.63 -33.78
C MET A 549 -12.13 18.81 -33.58
N HIS A 550 -11.72 20.01 -34.00
CA HIS A 550 -12.55 21.21 -33.93
C HIS A 550 -13.84 21.06 -34.74
N LYS A 551 -13.76 20.53 -35.96
CA LYS A 551 -14.94 20.29 -36.80
C LYS A 551 -15.99 19.41 -36.09
N TYR A 552 -15.61 18.24 -35.61
CA TYR A 552 -16.54 17.34 -34.89
C TYR A 552 -17.07 17.96 -33.60
N LEU A 553 -16.23 18.74 -32.91
CA LEU A 553 -16.66 19.44 -31.68
C LEU A 553 -17.71 20.51 -32.00
N ASP A 554 -17.45 21.35 -32.99
CA ASP A 554 -18.35 22.45 -33.41
C ASP A 554 -19.66 21.91 -33.94
N GLU A 555 -19.64 20.88 -34.81
CA GLU A 555 -20.83 20.19 -35.28
C GLU A 555 -21.65 19.65 -34.11
N ALA A 556 -21.02 18.90 -33.18
CA ALA A 556 -21.71 18.33 -32.02
C ALA A 556 -22.27 19.42 -31.10
N TYR A 557 -21.50 20.50 -30.87
CA TYR A 557 -21.92 21.62 -30.02
C TYR A 557 -23.14 22.35 -30.60
N ASN A 558 -23.08 22.70 -31.91
CA ASN A 558 -24.16 23.40 -32.58
C ASN A 558 -25.44 22.55 -32.66
N ASP A 559 -25.31 21.25 -32.97
CA ASP A 559 -26.44 20.32 -33.00
C ASP A 559 -27.08 20.20 -31.59
N THR A 560 -26.25 20.13 -30.56
CA THR A 560 -26.71 20.05 -29.16
C THR A 560 -27.44 21.34 -28.75
N MET A 561 -26.86 22.49 -29.05
CA MET A 561 -27.50 23.80 -28.81
C MET A 561 -28.87 23.89 -29.47
N GLN A 562 -28.95 23.56 -30.74
CA GLN A 562 -30.22 23.61 -31.51
C GLN A 562 -31.25 22.64 -30.93
N THR A 563 -30.83 21.39 -30.66
CA THR A 563 -31.72 20.35 -30.08
C THR A 563 -32.31 20.79 -28.73
N LEU A 564 -31.49 21.40 -27.84
CA LEU A 564 -31.96 21.89 -26.56
C LEU A 564 -32.88 23.12 -26.71
N MET A 565 -32.59 24.03 -27.63
CA MET A 565 -33.47 25.17 -27.93
C MET A 565 -34.83 24.73 -28.46
N ASP A 566 -34.87 23.73 -29.33
CA ASP A 566 -36.12 23.18 -29.88
C ASP A 566 -36.95 22.46 -28.81
N ASN A 567 -36.34 22.05 -27.68
CA ASN A 567 -36.95 21.34 -26.57
C ASN A 567 -36.95 22.14 -25.24
N MET A 568 -36.95 23.47 -25.31
CA MET A 568 -36.94 24.34 -24.12
C MET A 568 -38.03 24.01 -23.09
N PRO A 569 -39.30 23.73 -23.46
CA PRO A 569 -40.31 23.41 -22.46
C PRO A 569 -39.98 22.15 -21.66
N VAL A 570 -39.35 21.14 -22.31
CA VAL A 570 -38.92 19.90 -21.62
C VAL A 570 -37.74 20.20 -20.70
N LEU A 571 -36.78 21.05 -21.13
CA LEU A 571 -35.63 21.46 -20.33
C LEU A 571 -36.06 22.17 -19.04
N GLU A 572 -37.00 23.11 -19.15
CA GLU A 572 -37.54 23.80 -17.99
C GLU A 572 -38.32 22.85 -17.06
N ALA A 573 -39.18 22.01 -17.61
CA ALA A 573 -39.97 21.06 -16.82
C ALA A 573 -39.09 20.06 -16.07
N MET A 574 -38.04 19.55 -16.72
CA MET A 574 -37.12 18.57 -16.13
C MET A 574 -36.24 19.22 -15.04
N ALA A 575 -35.71 20.42 -15.28
CA ALA A 575 -34.94 21.14 -14.28
C ALA A 575 -35.80 21.49 -13.06
N GLN A 576 -37.06 21.91 -13.27
CA GLN A 576 -37.97 22.20 -12.18
C GLN A 576 -38.31 20.96 -11.37
N ALA A 577 -38.57 19.83 -12.06
CA ALA A 577 -38.81 18.55 -11.41
C ALA A 577 -37.61 18.12 -10.54
N LEU A 578 -36.39 18.27 -11.04
CA LEU A 578 -35.18 17.97 -10.27
C LEU A 578 -35.00 18.88 -9.04
N LEU A 579 -35.41 20.14 -9.14
CA LEU A 579 -35.36 21.04 -7.98
C LEU A 579 -36.38 20.67 -6.90
N GLU A 580 -37.52 20.03 -7.28
CA GLU A 580 -38.58 19.58 -6.36
C GLU A 580 -38.26 18.21 -5.73
N VAL A 581 -37.91 17.21 -6.54
CA VAL A 581 -37.75 15.82 -6.05
C VAL A 581 -36.30 15.34 -5.98
N GLU A 582 -35.35 16.19 -6.38
CA GLU A 582 -33.88 15.95 -6.38
C GLU A 582 -33.41 14.78 -7.23
N THR A 583 -34.27 13.81 -7.53
CA THR A 583 -33.95 12.61 -8.31
C THR A 583 -35.15 12.18 -9.12
N ILE A 584 -34.94 11.91 -10.41
CA ILE A 584 -35.94 11.40 -11.34
C ILE A 584 -35.49 10.11 -12.00
N ASP A 585 -36.39 9.16 -12.14
CA ASP A 585 -36.16 7.87 -12.77
C ASP A 585 -36.50 7.87 -14.26
N HIS A 586 -36.22 6.75 -14.94
CA HIS A 586 -36.49 6.55 -16.38
C HIS A 586 -37.94 6.85 -16.77
N LYS A 587 -38.91 6.35 -15.98
CA LYS A 587 -40.35 6.53 -16.25
C LYS A 587 -40.78 7.99 -16.12
N GLN A 588 -40.25 8.68 -15.10
CA GLN A 588 -40.48 10.09 -14.89
C GLN A 588 -39.86 10.95 -16.00
N VAL A 589 -38.67 10.58 -16.49
CA VAL A 589 -38.06 11.23 -17.67
C VAL A 589 -38.99 11.05 -18.90
N GLU A 590 -39.48 9.87 -19.18
CA GLU A 590 -40.45 9.65 -20.30
C GLU A 590 -41.74 10.47 -20.12
N ASN A 591 -42.29 10.56 -18.90
CA ASN A 591 -43.48 11.36 -18.62
C ASN A 591 -43.23 12.86 -18.86
N LEU A 592 -42.06 13.38 -18.47
CA LEU A 592 -41.68 14.77 -18.73
C LEU A 592 -41.61 15.10 -20.21
N PHE A 593 -41.17 14.17 -21.05
CA PHE A 593 -41.19 14.34 -22.51
C PHE A 593 -42.61 14.31 -23.07
N LYS A 594 -43.49 13.44 -22.55
CA LYS A 594 -44.86 13.26 -23.09
C LYS A 594 -45.86 14.29 -22.56
N TYR A 595 -45.75 14.64 -21.28
CA TYR A 595 -46.78 15.37 -20.55
C TYR A 595 -46.26 16.65 -19.87
N HIS A 596 -44.95 16.93 -19.92
CA HIS A 596 -44.29 18.00 -19.15
C HIS A 596 -44.58 17.91 -17.65
N SER A 597 -44.80 16.71 -17.12
CA SER A 597 -45.12 16.40 -15.74
C SER A 597 -44.44 15.12 -15.29
N LEU A 598 -44.11 14.99 -14.01
CA LEU A 598 -43.51 13.80 -13.40
C LEU A 598 -44.44 12.57 -13.49
N TYR A 599 -45.74 12.80 -13.48
CA TYR A 599 -46.77 11.76 -13.46
C TYR A 599 -47.66 11.82 -14.72
N ALA A 600 -48.05 10.66 -15.24
CA ALA A 600 -49.02 10.60 -16.31
C ALA A 600 -50.41 11.07 -15.84
N PRO A 601 -51.26 11.59 -16.74
CA PRO A 601 -52.59 12.00 -16.38
C PRO A 601 -53.37 10.86 -15.70
N GLY A 602 -53.75 11.01 -14.43
CA GLY A 602 -54.43 10.01 -13.62
C GLY A 602 -53.55 9.15 -12.72
N GLU A 603 -52.25 9.29 -12.74
CA GLU A 603 -51.32 8.77 -11.71
C GLU A 603 -51.18 9.83 -10.59
N GLU A 604 -51.71 9.54 -9.39
CA GLU A 604 -51.48 10.39 -8.22
C GLU A 604 -50.07 10.10 -7.68
N SER A 605 -49.42 11.15 -7.16
CA SER A 605 -48.18 10.97 -6.40
C SER A 605 -48.46 10.05 -5.20
N LYS A 606 -47.89 8.86 -5.16
CA LYS A 606 -47.73 8.16 -3.90
C LYS A 606 -46.81 9.03 -3.06
N LYS A 607 -47.39 9.88 -2.20
CA LYS A 607 -46.67 10.39 -1.06
C LYS A 607 -46.30 9.15 -0.27
N ASP A 608 -45.01 8.88 -0.16
CA ASP A 608 -44.52 8.00 0.87
C ASP A 608 -44.95 8.62 2.20
N ASP A 609 -46.02 8.04 2.78
CA ASP A 609 -46.39 8.24 4.18
C ASP A 609 -45.32 7.52 5.04
N ASP A 610 -44.09 7.93 4.93
CA ASP A 610 -43.10 7.73 5.96
C ASP A 610 -43.39 8.76 7.05
N GLU A 611 -44.26 8.32 7.98
CA GLU A 611 -44.43 8.95 9.27
C GLU A 611 -43.06 9.40 9.79
N GLU A 612 -42.96 10.72 10.07
CA GLU A 612 -41.94 11.27 10.94
C GLU A 612 -41.83 10.42 12.22
N SER A 613 -40.90 9.50 12.24
CA SER A 613 -40.45 8.92 13.50
C SER A 613 -39.84 10.06 14.31
N PRO A 614 -40.40 10.42 15.46
CA PRO A 614 -39.87 11.52 16.25
C PRO A 614 -38.43 11.20 16.62
N LEU A 615 -37.53 12.10 16.26
CA LEU A 615 -36.11 12.02 16.66
C LEU A 615 -36.03 11.73 18.17
N PRO A 616 -35.25 10.77 18.63
CA PRO A 616 -35.03 10.56 20.05
C PRO A 616 -34.47 11.87 20.66
N PRO A 617 -34.94 12.27 21.87
CA PRO A 617 -34.49 13.51 22.48
C PRO A 617 -32.98 13.49 22.67
N MET A 618 -32.32 14.57 22.25
CA MET A 618 -30.88 14.77 22.44
C MET A 618 -30.55 14.59 23.94
N PRO A 619 -29.48 13.88 24.31
CA PRO A 619 -29.01 13.82 25.67
C PRO A 619 -28.69 15.25 26.12
N LYS A 620 -29.27 15.64 27.29
CA LYS A 620 -28.98 16.92 27.92
C LYS A 620 -27.49 16.96 28.21
N ASP A 621 -26.85 18.08 27.82
CA ASP A 621 -25.50 18.46 28.21
C ASP A 621 -25.34 18.33 29.73
N GLU A 622 -24.77 17.22 30.21
CA GLU A 622 -24.16 17.18 31.53
C GLU A 622 -22.76 17.78 31.39
N GLY A 623 -22.58 18.92 32.03
CA GLY A 623 -21.35 19.68 32.08
C GLY A 623 -20.13 18.84 32.53
N PRO A 624 -18.92 19.34 32.33
CA PRO A 624 -17.70 18.55 32.48
C PRO A 624 -17.48 18.09 33.92
N SER A 625 -17.40 16.79 34.14
CA SER A 625 -16.93 16.19 35.39
C SER A 625 -15.49 16.58 35.69
N PRO A 626 -15.12 16.84 36.96
CA PRO A 626 -13.79 17.30 37.31
C PRO A 626 -12.75 16.20 37.19
N SER A 627 -11.59 16.63 36.70
CA SER A 627 -10.36 15.88 36.52
C SER A 627 -9.98 14.96 37.69
N LEU A 628 -9.78 13.68 37.38
CA LEU A 628 -8.94 12.76 38.18
C LEU A 628 -7.54 12.72 37.56
N TYR A 629 -6.71 13.66 38.00
CA TYR A 629 -5.27 13.51 37.98
C TYR A 629 -4.76 13.89 39.39
N SER A 630 -4.48 12.85 40.20
CA SER A 630 -3.49 12.87 41.28
C SER A 630 -3.11 11.43 41.58
N GLU A 631 -1.97 11.04 41.23
CA GLU A 631 -0.82 10.33 41.74
C GLU A 631 -0.08 9.51 40.65
#